data_b2133c211da6ce021c22e7c555e33e6c
#
_entry.id   b2133c211da6ce021c22e7c555e33e6c
#
_cell.length_a   1.000
_cell.length_b   1.000
_cell.length_c   1.000
_cell.angle_alpha   90.00
_cell.angle_beta   90.00
_cell.angle_gamma   90.00
#
_symmetry.space_group_name_H-M   'P 1'
#
loop_
_entity.id
_entity.type
_entity.pdbx_description
1 polymer ?
#
loop_
_entity_poly.entity_id
_entity_poly.type
_entity_poly.pdbx_seq_one_letter_code
_entity_poly.pdbx_strand_id
1 'polypeptide(L)'
;MNQKIYLSEDWLFNENFQEGMTATEYPEETLQPVRIPHTCKETPFHYFDESLYQMVSGYRRHLHIPTEWQGKRILLTFEGAGHDSTVYLNGSKVGEHHCGYTAFTVDLSAYANYGQDNVLCVRLDSREDLNVPPFGYVIDYMTYGGIYRDVYLEVKDQIALEDIFVHTLITPDEAQVTSEITFYEVAKDLNVRQYYMLKSDTVMSGAVSDVTSDNDWQFLCEQNVPTGTTAKTPFRIQGTIPHPFLWDTEHPHLYLLKTQLWQGEQLLDEAEVTFGIRDAVFKKDGFYLNGKKLRIRGLNRHQSYPYVGYAMPESMQKLDADLLKKELGLNAVRTSHYPQSHYFLERCDELGLLVFTEFPGWQHIGDDTWKAQAVVNAEDMIRQYRNHPSIILWGVRINESPDDDPFYEKTNAVAHKLDPTRPTGGVRAIKKSHLLEDVYTYNDFLHDGETPGCDPKKKVTSDTDKPYLISEYNGHMYPTKAFDNEERRSEHAIRHANVLDAVAEQEDIAGSFGWCMFDYNTHKDFGSGDRICYHGVMDMFRNPKLAASVYACEQDEIPVLQITSSMDIGEHPGCNRGNLYILSNADSVRMYKNDRFIKEYRPEMSPYKHLKHGPILIDDFIGDALEKNERFRPKHAKEMADAMNIVARGSLNHIPKRLYPTALKLALLYHIDFAEVTKLYTKYIGDWGGTATVYRFDAIKNGKVIKSVTKEPVNGIRLQAEADHTNLTEHHSYDVALVRIRAVDAHGNVLPFYQEPVRITAEGDIAIIGPDTIALQGGMGGTYVKSLGRSGQGTLLLQSQTAGEIKIPFQVTV
;
A
#
# COMPACT_ATOMS: atom_id res chain seq x y z
N MET A 1 24.16 24.56 -7.86
CA MET A 1 23.37 23.39 -7.52
C MET A 1 22.33 23.77 -6.47
N ASN A 2 21.07 23.61 -6.76
CA ASN A 2 19.99 23.83 -5.80
C ASN A 2 19.92 22.61 -4.88
N GLN A 3 20.65 22.66 -3.77
CA GLN A 3 20.64 21.57 -2.80
C GLN A 3 19.50 21.81 -1.82
N LYS A 4 18.61 20.83 -1.65
CA LYS A 4 17.64 20.80 -0.55
C LYS A 4 18.40 20.69 0.77
N ILE A 5 18.09 21.59 1.70
CA ILE A 5 18.62 21.57 3.06
C ILE A 5 17.52 21.04 3.97
N TYR A 6 17.62 19.78 4.32
CA TYR A 6 16.59 19.13 5.15
C TYR A 6 16.63 19.64 6.60
N LEU A 7 15.47 19.87 7.15
CA LEU A 7 15.28 20.39 8.49
C LEU A 7 14.63 19.32 9.39
N SER A 8 15.22 18.14 9.47
CA SER A 8 14.64 17.02 10.23
C SER A 8 15.00 17.04 11.71
N GLU A 9 16.05 17.75 12.08
CA GLU A 9 16.58 17.84 13.45
C GLU A 9 16.22 19.16 14.13
N ASP A 10 16.49 19.26 15.44
CA ASP A 10 16.44 20.50 16.25
C ASP A 10 15.06 21.16 16.32
N TRP A 11 13.99 20.38 16.21
CA TRP A 11 12.65 20.87 16.45
C TRP A 11 12.27 20.75 17.91
N LEU A 12 11.55 21.75 18.39
CA LEU A 12 10.94 21.81 19.71
C LEU A 12 9.43 21.80 19.56
N PHE A 13 8.76 20.91 20.29
CA PHE A 13 7.33 20.63 20.17
C PHE A 13 6.58 20.92 21.45
N ASN A 14 5.33 21.40 21.32
CA ASN A 14 4.36 21.49 22.40
C ASN A 14 2.97 21.04 21.90
N GLU A 15 2.32 20.15 22.64
CA GLU A 15 0.95 19.70 22.33
C GLU A 15 -0.07 20.85 22.35
N ASN A 16 0.22 21.95 23.08
CA ASN A 16 -0.63 23.11 23.21
C ASN A 16 0.08 24.36 22.67
N PHE A 17 -0.29 24.78 21.45
CA PHE A 17 0.21 26.00 20.89
C PHE A 17 -0.17 27.21 21.75
N GLN A 18 0.77 28.07 22.02
CA GLN A 18 0.58 29.34 22.67
C GLN A 18 1.04 30.46 21.74
N GLU A 19 0.27 31.52 21.60
CA GLU A 19 0.61 32.63 20.69
C GLU A 19 2.02 33.19 20.94
N GLY A 20 2.49 33.19 22.18
CA GLY A 20 3.84 33.60 22.55
C GLY A 20 4.95 32.78 21.90
N MET A 21 4.66 31.53 21.47
CA MET A 21 5.64 30.65 20.80
C MET A 21 6.19 31.26 19.51
N THR A 22 5.49 32.22 18.89
CA THR A 22 5.96 32.88 17.67
C THR A 22 7.05 33.92 17.95
N ALA A 23 7.17 34.39 19.19
CA ALA A 23 8.16 35.40 19.56
C ALA A 23 9.57 34.81 19.73
N THR A 24 10.59 35.60 19.37
CA THR A 24 12.00 35.16 19.48
C THR A 24 12.42 34.79 20.89
N GLU A 25 11.88 35.48 21.89
CA GLU A 25 12.27 35.35 23.31
C GLU A 25 11.37 34.38 24.11
N TYR A 26 10.62 33.50 23.42
CA TYR A 26 9.80 32.57 24.12
C TYR A 26 10.63 31.55 24.93
N PRO A 27 10.27 31.23 26.21
CA PRO A 27 10.99 30.25 27.02
C PRO A 27 10.81 28.83 26.47
N GLU A 28 11.90 28.16 26.19
CA GLU A 28 11.92 26.86 25.49
C GLU A 28 12.10 25.65 26.43
N GLU A 29 12.33 25.86 27.72
CA GLU A 29 12.65 24.83 28.70
C GLU A 29 11.53 23.79 28.88
N THR A 30 10.30 24.12 28.50
CA THR A 30 9.14 23.25 28.58
C THR A 30 8.80 22.55 27.27
N LEU A 31 9.52 22.87 26.20
CA LEU A 31 9.31 22.28 24.89
C LEU A 31 10.05 20.94 24.76
N GLN A 32 9.45 20.01 24.09
CA GLN A 32 10.00 18.69 23.88
C GLN A 32 10.86 18.67 22.60
N PRO A 33 12.13 18.25 22.65
CA PRO A 33 12.92 18.02 21.45
C PRO A 33 12.35 16.86 20.61
N VAL A 34 12.16 17.09 19.32
CA VAL A 34 11.63 16.09 18.40
C VAL A 34 12.37 16.12 17.07
N ARG A 35 12.31 15.01 16.34
CA ARG A 35 12.81 14.84 14.97
C ARG A 35 11.65 14.65 14.00
N ILE A 36 11.74 15.21 12.80
CA ILE A 36 10.78 15.05 11.71
C ILE A 36 11.20 13.84 10.84
N PRO A 37 10.25 12.99 10.42
CA PRO A 37 8.78 13.00 10.62
C PRO A 37 8.32 12.83 12.08
N HIS A 38 7.27 13.56 12.48
CA HIS A 38 6.80 13.55 13.86
C HIS A 38 5.26 13.49 13.92
N THR A 39 4.72 12.65 14.80
CA THR A 39 3.29 12.65 15.16
C THR A 39 3.04 13.53 16.38
N CYS A 40 1.99 14.34 16.36
CA CYS A 40 1.66 15.19 17.50
C CYS A 40 1.31 14.38 18.77
N LYS A 41 0.92 13.10 18.61
CA LYS A 41 0.64 12.18 19.69
C LYS A 41 0.88 10.74 19.26
N GLU A 42 1.68 9.98 20.02
CA GLU A 42 1.72 8.54 19.88
C GLU A 42 0.40 7.91 20.37
N THR A 43 -0.09 6.89 19.65
CA THR A 43 -1.35 6.23 19.93
C THR A 43 -1.13 4.83 20.47
N PRO A 44 -2.04 4.29 21.30
CA PRO A 44 -2.09 2.85 21.57
C PRO A 44 -2.33 2.06 20.29
N PHE A 45 -2.12 0.74 20.36
CA PHE A 45 -2.41 -0.14 19.23
C PHE A 45 -3.91 -0.18 18.89
N HIS A 46 -4.77 -0.16 19.92
CA HIS A 46 -6.23 -0.26 19.83
C HIS A 46 -6.91 0.43 21.00
N TYR A 47 -8.25 0.47 21.01
CA TYR A 47 -9.09 1.05 22.08
C TYR A 47 -8.81 2.53 22.36
N PHE A 48 -8.51 3.31 21.35
CA PHE A 48 -8.42 4.77 21.43
C PHE A 48 -9.35 5.41 20.41
N ASP A 49 -9.61 6.68 20.58
CA ASP A 49 -10.35 7.48 19.62
C ASP A 49 -9.55 8.70 19.15
N GLU A 50 -10.07 9.38 18.16
CA GLU A 50 -9.46 10.52 17.50
C GLU A 50 -9.21 11.70 18.42
N SER A 51 -9.92 11.83 19.55
CA SER A 51 -9.71 12.91 20.53
C SER A 51 -8.27 12.95 21.06
N LEU A 52 -7.56 11.81 20.99
CA LEU A 52 -6.18 11.70 21.47
C LEU A 52 -5.21 12.63 20.72
N TYR A 53 -5.41 12.85 19.42
CA TYR A 53 -4.54 13.68 18.58
C TYR A 53 -5.23 14.96 18.06
N GLN A 54 -6.49 15.21 18.41
CA GLN A 54 -7.19 16.45 18.07
C GLN A 54 -6.73 17.58 18.99
N MET A 55 -5.82 18.39 18.49
CA MET A 55 -5.21 19.49 19.25
C MET A 55 -4.75 20.62 18.34
N VAL A 56 -4.41 21.75 18.94
CA VAL A 56 -3.64 22.81 18.28
C VAL A 56 -2.24 22.79 18.87
N SER A 57 -1.30 22.22 18.16
CA SER A 57 0.08 22.05 18.59
C SER A 57 1.01 23.11 17.99
N GLY A 58 2.19 23.25 18.59
CA GLY A 58 3.23 24.17 18.14
C GLY A 58 4.55 23.47 17.92
N TYR A 59 5.18 23.80 16.81
CA TYR A 59 6.56 23.41 16.49
C TYR A 59 7.41 24.65 16.40
N ARG A 60 8.61 24.60 16.92
CA ARG A 60 9.55 25.70 16.93
C ARG A 60 10.94 25.22 16.56
N ARG A 61 11.70 26.05 15.83
CA ARG A 61 13.07 25.74 15.43
C ARG A 61 13.87 27.02 15.25
N HIS A 62 15.13 27.01 15.71
CA HIS A 62 16.11 28.04 15.36
C HIS A 62 16.68 27.78 13.97
N LEU A 63 16.79 28.82 13.18
CA LEU A 63 17.27 28.77 11.81
C LEU A 63 18.29 29.89 11.57
N HIS A 64 19.55 29.53 11.41
CA HIS A 64 20.56 30.50 10.99
C HIS A 64 20.44 30.78 9.50
N ILE A 65 20.20 32.03 9.12
CA ILE A 65 20.10 32.47 7.73
C ILE A 65 21.35 33.27 7.36
N PRO A 66 22.25 32.71 6.53
CA PRO A 66 23.53 33.37 6.19
C PRO A 66 23.35 34.71 5.45
N THR A 67 24.30 35.63 5.62
CA THR A 67 24.28 36.94 4.96
C THR A 67 24.33 36.82 3.44
N GLU A 68 24.99 35.80 2.90
CA GLU A 68 25.13 35.55 1.46
C GLU A 68 23.83 35.15 0.78
N TRP A 69 22.77 34.80 1.55
CA TRP A 69 21.44 34.55 1.01
C TRP A 69 20.62 35.83 0.82
N GLN A 70 21.13 36.96 1.23
CA GLN A 70 20.44 38.24 1.05
C GLN A 70 20.24 38.52 -0.45
N GLY A 71 18.97 38.81 -0.83
CA GLY A 71 18.58 39.04 -2.22
C GLY A 71 18.21 37.75 -2.98
N LYS A 72 18.33 36.59 -2.37
CA LYS A 72 17.85 35.31 -2.89
C LYS A 72 16.45 35.01 -2.35
N ARG A 73 15.80 34.02 -2.94
CA ARG A 73 14.59 33.37 -2.41
C ARG A 73 14.98 32.31 -1.42
N ILE A 74 14.32 32.27 -0.28
CA ILE A 74 14.50 31.25 0.76
C ILE A 74 13.15 30.54 0.88
N LEU A 75 13.02 29.41 0.23
CA LEU A 75 11.79 28.64 0.08
C LEU A 75 11.77 27.51 1.11
N LEU A 76 10.82 27.53 2.02
CA LEU A 76 10.61 26.50 3.02
C LEU A 76 9.44 25.63 2.58
N THR A 77 9.69 24.34 2.34
CA THR A 77 8.69 23.36 1.93
C THR A 77 8.41 22.38 3.03
N PHE A 78 7.13 22.14 3.28
CA PHE A 78 6.59 21.04 4.09
C PHE A 78 5.95 20.02 3.16
N GLU A 79 6.41 18.79 3.18
CA GLU A 79 5.84 17.71 2.34
C GLU A 79 4.50 17.17 2.88
N GLY A 80 4.20 17.41 4.17
CA GLY A 80 2.93 17.06 4.78
C GLY A 80 2.86 17.43 6.26
N ALA A 81 1.85 18.20 6.62
CA ALA A 81 1.60 18.64 7.99
C ALA A 81 0.09 18.64 8.26
N GLY A 82 -0.35 17.77 9.14
CA GLY A 82 -1.77 17.50 9.36
C GLY A 82 -2.39 18.30 10.50
N HIS A 83 -3.35 19.18 10.19
CA HIS A 83 -4.02 19.38 8.89
C HIS A 83 -4.03 20.84 8.45
N ASP A 84 -4.22 21.80 9.39
CA ASP A 84 -4.24 23.24 9.12
C ASP A 84 -2.98 23.87 9.70
N SER A 85 -2.13 24.39 8.83
CA SER A 85 -0.81 24.89 9.18
C SER A 85 -0.71 26.39 9.02
N THR A 86 -0.19 27.09 10.05
CA THR A 86 0.22 28.49 9.93
C THR A 86 1.69 28.61 10.30
N VAL A 87 2.48 29.18 9.39
CA VAL A 87 3.94 29.31 9.54
C VAL A 87 4.30 30.75 9.88
N TYR A 88 5.18 30.91 10.86
CA TYR A 88 5.70 32.20 11.33
C TYR A 88 7.21 32.20 11.27
N LEU A 89 7.79 33.35 10.92
CA LEU A 89 9.21 33.63 11.06
C LEU A 89 9.39 34.91 11.89
N ASN A 90 10.14 34.83 12.98
CA ASN A 90 10.42 35.98 13.89
C ASN A 90 9.14 36.72 14.35
N GLY A 91 8.08 35.95 14.65
CA GLY A 91 6.78 36.48 15.06
C GLY A 91 5.85 36.91 13.93
N SER A 92 6.33 37.02 12.69
CA SER A 92 5.52 37.41 11.53
C SER A 92 4.95 36.17 10.83
N LYS A 93 3.65 36.17 10.52
CA LYS A 93 3.03 35.14 9.69
C LYS A 93 3.60 35.21 8.27
N VAL A 94 4.14 34.11 7.77
CA VAL A 94 4.74 33.99 6.43
C VAL A 94 3.90 33.17 5.45
N GLY A 95 3.02 32.30 5.95
CA GLY A 95 2.13 31.50 5.12
C GLY A 95 1.18 30.62 5.91
N GLU A 96 0.25 30.01 5.20
CA GLU A 96 -0.71 29.04 5.74
C GLU A 96 -1.07 28.00 4.68
N HIS A 97 -1.52 26.82 5.13
CA HIS A 97 -1.97 25.74 4.26
C HIS A 97 -3.09 24.94 4.93
N HIS A 98 -4.14 24.63 4.17
CA HIS A 98 -5.38 24.03 4.69
C HIS A 98 -5.59 22.60 4.19
N CYS A 99 -4.52 21.84 3.99
CA CYS A 99 -4.56 20.42 3.60
C CYS A 99 -3.43 19.66 4.29
N GLY A 100 -3.78 18.64 5.04
CA GLY A 100 -2.78 17.82 5.73
C GLY A 100 -2.01 16.84 4.83
N TYR A 101 -2.39 16.69 3.55
CA TYR A 101 -1.91 15.60 2.70
C TYR A 101 -1.10 16.04 1.48
N THR A 102 -1.09 17.33 1.17
CA THR A 102 -0.31 17.92 0.06
C THR A 102 0.87 18.72 0.58
N ALA A 103 1.93 18.81 -0.22
CA ALA A 103 3.06 19.68 0.08
C ALA A 103 2.70 21.15 -0.14
N PHE A 104 3.36 22.02 0.63
CA PHE A 104 3.26 23.47 0.44
C PHE A 104 4.59 24.16 0.73
N THR A 105 4.81 25.29 0.07
CA THR A 105 6.01 26.08 0.18
C THR A 105 5.71 27.51 0.60
N VAL A 106 6.50 28.05 1.53
CA VAL A 106 6.43 29.46 1.96
C VAL A 106 7.76 30.16 1.69
N ASP A 107 7.71 31.40 1.22
CA ASP A 107 8.89 32.22 0.96
C ASP A 107 9.27 33.04 2.22
N LEU A 108 10.38 32.74 2.82
CA LEU A 108 10.89 33.37 4.03
C LEU A 108 11.68 34.67 3.77
N SER A 109 12.03 34.96 2.52
CA SER A 109 13.01 35.99 2.14
C SER A 109 12.74 37.38 2.67
N ALA A 110 11.45 37.77 2.67
CA ALA A 110 11.03 39.11 3.13
C ALA A 110 11.03 39.27 4.66
N TYR A 111 11.12 38.19 5.42
CA TYR A 111 10.97 38.16 6.87
C TYR A 111 12.26 37.74 7.58
N ALA A 112 13.28 37.34 6.81
CA ALA A 112 14.52 36.79 7.30
C ALA A 112 15.46 37.89 7.85
N ASN A 113 16.05 37.63 9.03
CA ASN A 113 17.18 38.39 9.58
C ASN A 113 18.47 37.74 9.10
N TYR A 114 19.13 38.37 8.12
CA TYR A 114 20.34 37.81 7.50
C TYR A 114 21.57 37.96 8.42
N GLY A 115 22.43 36.94 8.41
CA GLY A 115 23.58 36.84 9.29
C GLY A 115 23.24 36.63 10.76
N GLN A 116 22.03 36.22 11.07
CA GLN A 116 21.52 36.04 12.43
C GLN A 116 20.68 34.76 12.53
N ASP A 117 20.40 34.39 13.77
CA ASP A 117 19.43 33.36 14.07
C ASP A 117 18.01 33.90 13.95
N ASN A 118 17.17 33.12 13.31
CA ASN A 118 15.76 33.36 13.14
C ASN A 118 14.96 32.27 13.88
N VAL A 119 13.75 32.59 14.26
CA VAL A 119 12.86 31.65 14.90
C VAL A 119 11.73 31.29 13.94
N LEU A 120 11.75 30.06 13.48
CA LEU A 120 10.67 29.44 12.74
C LEU A 120 9.66 28.84 13.73
N CYS A 121 8.37 29.16 13.60
CA CYS A 121 7.31 28.58 14.39
C CYS A 121 6.17 28.13 13.49
N VAL A 122 5.62 26.94 13.76
CA VAL A 122 4.48 26.39 13.04
C VAL A 122 3.37 26.12 14.05
N ARG A 123 2.22 26.77 13.85
CA ARG A 123 0.96 26.42 14.51
C ARG A 123 0.29 25.36 13.65
N LEU A 124 -0.01 24.21 14.25
CA LEU A 124 -0.60 23.09 13.56
C LEU A 124 -1.91 22.66 14.26
N ASP A 125 -3.02 22.77 13.53
CA ASP A 125 -4.36 22.38 14.00
C ASP A 125 -4.74 21.02 13.39
N SER A 126 -4.84 20.00 14.24
CA SER A 126 -5.20 18.62 13.84
C SER A 126 -6.62 18.22 14.25
N ARG A 127 -7.48 19.20 14.57
CA ARG A 127 -8.87 18.95 14.92
C ARG A 127 -9.71 18.63 13.68
N GLU A 128 -10.77 17.87 13.88
CA GLU A 128 -11.68 17.44 12.81
C GLU A 128 -12.92 18.35 12.66
N ASP A 129 -13.00 19.44 13.44
CA ASP A 129 -14.03 20.46 13.33
C ASP A 129 -13.74 21.57 12.30
N LEU A 130 -12.65 21.43 11.56
CA LEU A 130 -12.24 22.34 10.49
C LEU A 130 -13.17 22.21 9.29
N ASN A 131 -13.54 23.35 8.68
CA ASN A 131 -14.36 23.37 7.45
C ASN A 131 -13.52 23.17 6.19
N VAL A 132 -12.76 22.09 6.14
CA VAL A 132 -11.88 21.71 5.03
C VAL A 132 -11.94 20.20 4.80
N PRO A 133 -11.68 19.70 3.56
CA PRO A 133 -11.56 18.25 3.34
C PRO A 133 -10.43 17.61 4.18
N PRO A 134 -10.63 16.40 4.72
CA PRO A 134 -11.75 15.47 4.54
C PRO A 134 -12.90 15.67 5.54
N PHE A 135 -12.87 16.70 6.40
CA PHE A 135 -13.74 16.86 7.57
C PHE A 135 -15.17 17.31 7.22
N GLY A 136 -16.06 17.14 8.21
CA GLY A 136 -17.46 17.57 8.16
C GLY A 136 -18.48 16.46 8.40
N TYR A 137 -18.06 15.21 8.35
CA TYR A 137 -18.84 14.01 8.69
C TYR A 137 -17.92 12.89 9.19
N VAL A 138 -18.48 11.78 9.63
CA VAL A 138 -17.72 10.58 10.01
C VAL A 138 -16.87 10.12 8.83
N ILE A 139 -15.63 9.75 9.12
CA ILE A 139 -14.71 9.11 8.19
C ILE A 139 -14.31 7.73 8.74
N ASP A 140 -13.93 6.79 7.88
CA ASP A 140 -13.65 5.42 8.30
C ASP A 140 -12.17 5.16 8.65
N TYR A 141 -11.35 6.21 8.71
CA TYR A 141 -9.92 6.13 9.05
C TYR A 141 -9.52 7.25 10.01
N MET A 142 -8.43 7.05 10.75
CA MET A 142 -7.83 8.06 11.60
C MET A 142 -7.06 9.08 10.79
N THR A 143 -7.13 10.36 11.16
CA THR A 143 -6.55 11.48 10.41
C THR A 143 -5.19 11.95 10.91
N TYR A 144 -4.77 11.54 12.05
CA TYR A 144 -3.49 11.85 12.72
C TYR A 144 -2.89 13.22 12.43
N GLY A 145 -2.37 13.89 13.45
CA GLY A 145 -1.73 15.20 13.34
C GLY A 145 -0.20 15.11 13.45
N GLY A 146 0.46 16.22 13.07
CA GLY A 146 1.91 16.36 13.17
C GLY A 146 2.56 16.81 11.86
N ILE A 147 3.83 17.24 11.94
CA ILE A 147 4.67 17.40 10.75
C ILE A 147 5.21 16.00 10.42
N TYR A 148 4.47 15.25 9.65
CA TYR A 148 4.68 13.82 9.49
C TYR A 148 5.42 13.41 8.21
N ARG A 149 5.83 14.39 7.39
CA ARG A 149 6.73 14.24 6.24
C ARG A 149 7.85 15.27 6.33
N ASP A 150 8.79 15.20 5.41
CA ASP A 150 9.98 16.03 5.41
C ASP A 150 9.70 17.53 5.34
N VAL A 151 10.63 18.29 5.91
CA VAL A 151 10.71 19.74 5.81
C VAL A 151 12.09 20.11 5.29
N TYR A 152 12.15 20.97 4.27
CA TYR A 152 13.42 21.41 3.72
C TYR A 152 13.39 22.85 3.22
N LEU A 153 14.59 23.44 3.11
CA LEU A 153 14.82 24.72 2.47
C LEU A 153 15.44 24.53 1.09
N GLU A 154 15.07 25.43 0.19
CA GLU A 154 15.75 25.67 -1.08
C GLU A 154 16.10 27.15 -1.18
N VAL A 155 17.34 27.45 -1.61
CA VAL A 155 17.80 28.82 -1.80
C VAL A 155 18.04 29.04 -3.28
N LYS A 156 17.22 29.92 -3.88
CA LYS A 156 17.22 30.21 -5.32
C LYS A 156 17.50 31.68 -5.61
N ASP A 157 18.03 31.96 -6.78
CA ASP A 157 18.08 33.34 -7.26
C ASP A 157 16.67 33.85 -7.61
N GLN A 158 16.49 35.16 -7.79
CA GLN A 158 15.16 35.71 -8.13
C GLN A 158 14.67 35.18 -9.47
N ILE A 159 15.61 35.01 -10.42
CA ILE A 159 15.32 34.43 -11.73
C ILE A 159 15.71 32.96 -11.66
N ALA A 160 14.74 32.09 -11.48
CA ALA A 160 14.94 30.64 -11.32
C ALA A 160 13.74 29.86 -11.86
N LEU A 161 13.95 28.57 -12.06
CA LEU A 161 12.92 27.59 -12.40
C LEU A 161 11.98 27.39 -11.19
N GLU A 162 10.68 27.49 -11.41
CA GLU A 162 9.66 27.27 -10.39
C GLU A 162 9.11 25.84 -10.47
N ASP A 163 8.64 25.45 -11.66
CA ASP A 163 8.03 24.14 -11.89
C ASP A 163 8.34 23.63 -13.31
N ILE A 164 8.48 22.32 -13.44
CA ILE A 164 8.75 21.63 -14.73
C ILE A 164 7.80 20.45 -14.82
N PHE A 165 6.86 20.53 -15.73
CA PHE A 165 5.99 19.42 -16.08
C PHE A 165 6.44 18.76 -17.38
N VAL A 166 6.68 17.46 -17.33
CA VAL A 166 7.16 16.66 -18.46
C VAL A 166 6.07 15.71 -18.94
N HIS A 167 5.76 15.78 -20.22
CA HIS A 167 4.87 14.79 -20.85
C HIS A 167 5.42 14.32 -22.18
N THR A 168 5.00 13.12 -22.58
CA THR A 168 5.59 12.42 -23.74
C THR A 168 4.51 11.97 -24.71
N LEU A 169 4.85 11.98 -26.00
CA LEU A 169 4.06 11.40 -27.08
C LEU A 169 4.91 10.36 -27.82
N ILE A 170 4.46 9.12 -27.85
CA ILE A 170 5.18 8.00 -28.44
C ILE A 170 4.79 7.84 -29.91
N THR A 171 5.80 7.70 -30.76
CA THR A 171 5.68 7.22 -32.15
C THR A 171 6.45 5.91 -32.30
N PRO A 172 6.36 5.19 -33.43
CA PRO A 172 7.03 3.90 -33.57
C PRO A 172 8.55 3.91 -33.35
N ASP A 173 9.23 5.01 -33.69
CA ASP A 173 10.69 5.08 -33.66
C ASP A 173 11.25 6.08 -32.64
N GLU A 174 10.41 6.93 -32.08
CA GLU A 174 10.84 7.99 -31.18
C GLU A 174 9.79 8.40 -30.15
N ALA A 175 10.19 9.08 -29.10
CA ALA A 175 9.30 9.77 -28.19
C ALA A 175 9.57 11.28 -28.24
N GLN A 176 8.51 12.03 -28.47
CA GLN A 176 8.51 13.46 -28.31
C GLN A 176 8.37 13.79 -26.83
N VAL A 177 9.31 14.54 -26.26
CA VAL A 177 9.31 14.98 -24.88
C VAL A 177 8.99 16.47 -24.89
N THR A 178 7.91 16.84 -24.21
CA THR A 178 7.50 18.25 -24.05
C THR A 178 7.63 18.63 -22.57
N SER A 179 8.31 19.75 -22.30
CA SER A 179 8.37 20.34 -20.97
C SER A 179 7.61 21.65 -20.92
N GLU A 180 6.73 21.78 -19.94
CA GLU A 180 6.09 23.04 -19.57
C GLU A 180 6.80 23.58 -18.32
N ILE A 181 7.40 24.76 -18.46
CA ILE A 181 8.29 25.35 -17.45
C ILE A 181 7.68 26.67 -16.96
N THR A 182 7.56 26.85 -15.65
CA THR A 182 7.28 28.14 -15.03
C THR A 182 8.51 28.67 -14.32
N PHE A 183 8.55 29.97 -14.10
CA PHE A 183 9.68 30.67 -13.50
C PHE A 183 9.20 31.49 -12.32
N TYR A 184 10.03 31.68 -11.31
CA TYR A 184 9.74 32.66 -10.24
C TYR A 184 9.73 34.09 -10.78
N GLU A 185 10.73 34.45 -11.57
CA GLU A 185 10.79 35.69 -12.33
C GLU A 185 11.37 35.46 -13.73
N VAL A 186 11.01 36.35 -14.66
CA VAL A 186 11.49 36.29 -16.05
C VAL A 186 12.29 37.53 -16.39
N ALA A 187 13.51 37.35 -16.88
CA ALA A 187 14.36 38.42 -17.41
C ALA A 187 14.43 38.38 -18.93
N LYS A 188 15.14 39.34 -19.52
CA LYS A 188 15.45 39.32 -20.95
C LYS A 188 16.59 38.34 -21.24
N ASP A 189 16.62 37.84 -22.47
CA ASP A 189 17.70 37.03 -23.02
C ASP A 189 17.91 35.70 -22.23
N LEU A 190 16.82 35.13 -21.74
CA LEU A 190 16.85 33.80 -21.12
C LEU A 190 16.86 32.72 -22.19
N ASN A 191 17.62 31.66 -21.90
CA ASN A 191 17.73 30.47 -22.74
C ASN A 191 17.55 29.24 -21.85
N VAL A 192 16.78 28.26 -22.30
CA VAL A 192 16.58 26.97 -21.62
C VAL A 192 17.27 25.88 -22.44
N ARG A 193 18.09 25.07 -21.74
CA ARG A 193 18.74 23.89 -22.31
C ARG A 193 18.31 22.67 -21.53
N GLN A 194 17.98 21.59 -22.25
CA GLN A 194 17.59 20.34 -21.64
C GLN A 194 18.47 19.19 -22.09
N TYR A 195 18.76 18.32 -21.14
CA TYR A 195 19.53 17.09 -21.32
C TYR A 195 18.74 15.94 -20.68
N TYR A 196 18.89 14.74 -21.22
CA TYR A 196 18.26 13.56 -20.64
C TYR A 196 19.28 12.45 -20.42
N MET A 197 18.93 11.54 -19.52
CA MET A 197 19.70 10.34 -19.23
C MET A 197 18.77 9.22 -18.82
N LEU A 198 19.04 7.99 -19.27
CA LEU A 198 18.35 6.81 -18.74
C LEU A 198 18.86 6.54 -17.32
N LYS A 199 17.94 6.50 -16.34
CA LYS A 199 18.29 6.15 -14.96
C LYS A 199 18.71 4.67 -14.94
N SER A 200 19.95 4.37 -14.58
CA SER A 200 20.48 3.01 -14.63
C SER A 200 19.81 2.07 -13.63
N ASP A 201 19.60 0.80 -14.02
CA ASP A 201 18.97 -0.27 -13.21
C ASP A 201 19.75 -0.67 -11.95
N THR A 202 20.81 0.03 -11.57
CA THR A 202 21.65 -0.27 -10.38
C THR A 202 20.88 -0.15 -9.05
N VAL A 203 19.67 0.40 -9.08
CA VAL A 203 18.79 0.55 -7.91
C VAL A 203 18.12 -0.77 -7.48
N MET A 204 18.07 -1.78 -8.34
CA MET A 204 17.49 -3.10 -7.99
C MET A 204 18.33 -3.90 -6.97
N SER A 205 19.57 -3.49 -6.68
CA SER A 205 20.49 -4.22 -5.81
C SER A 205 20.77 -3.59 -4.44
N GLY A 206 20.11 -2.50 -4.08
CA GLY A 206 20.30 -1.88 -2.75
C GLY A 206 21.69 -1.24 -2.52
N ALA A 207 22.50 -1.09 -3.56
CA ALA A 207 23.78 -0.40 -3.49
C ALA A 207 23.60 1.01 -4.00
N VAL A 208 23.57 1.97 -3.08
CA VAL A 208 23.62 3.41 -3.39
C VAL A 208 24.97 3.70 -4.03
N SER A 209 24.99 3.90 -5.33
CA SER A 209 26.09 4.59 -5.99
C SER A 209 25.53 5.81 -6.73
N ASP A 210 25.53 6.95 -6.04
CA ASP A 210 25.29 8.29 -6.60
C ASP A 210 26.47 8.71 -7.51
N VAL A 211 26.79 7.91 -8.50
CA VAL A 211 27.83 8.32 -9.46
C VAL A 211 27.27 8.14 -10.86
N THR A 212 26.39 9.07 -11.25
CA THR A 212 26.21 9.36 -12.67
C THR A 212 27.45 10.14 -13.12
N SER A 213 28.23 9.61 -14.05
CA SER A 213 29.31 10.36 -14.65
C SER A 213 28.72 11.52 -15.49
N ASP A 214 29.29 12.70 -15.45
CA ASP A 214 28.86 13.84 -16.27
C ASP A 214 28.83 13.52 -17.80
N ASN A 215 29.36 12.38 -18.20
CA ASN A 215 29.44 11.93 -19.59
C ASN A 215 28.16 11.20 -20.09
N ASP A 216 27.22 10.87 -19.23
CA ASP A 216 26.03 10.08 -19.59
C ASP A 216 24.84 10.94 -20.06
N TRP A 217 24.91 12.25 -19.86
CA TRP A 217 23.89 13.20 -20.27
C TRP A 217 23.86 13.42 -21.78
N GLN A 218 22.73 13.19 -22.41
CA GLN A 218 22.49 13.44 -23.83
C GLN A 218 21.73 14.75 -24.01
N PHE A 219 22.15 15.57 -24.96
CA PHE A 219 21.46 16.81 -25.30
C PHE A 219 20.07 16.48 -25.87
N LEU A 220 19.03 17.14 -25.33
CA LEU A 220 17.65 16.99 -25.79
C LEU A 220 17.23 18.14 -26.70
N CYS A 221 17.27 19.37 -26.17
CA CYS A 221 16.85 20.56 -26.91
C CYS A 221 17.34 21.85 -26.24
N GLU A 222 17.27 22.96 -26.98
CA GLU A 222 17.57 24.30 -26.53
C GLU A 222 16.60 25.31 -27.17
N GLN A 223 16.13 26.28 -26.37
CA GLN A 223 15.22 27.32 -26.87
C GLN A 223 15.33 28.60 -26.05
N ASN A 224 15.33 29.76 -26.73
CA ASN A 224 15.22 31.05 -26.06
C ASN A 224 13.81 31.27 -25.52
N VAL A 225 13.71 31.81 -24.31
CA VAL A 225 12.44 32.23 -23.74
C VAL A 225 11.92 33.45 -24.49
N PRO A 226 10.72 33.42 -25.09
CA PRO A 226 10.22 34.55 -25.90
C PRO A 226 10.07 35.84 -25.09
N THR A 227 10.38 36.96 -25.72
CA THR A 227 10.16 38.26 -25.10
C THR A 227 8.69 38.46 -24.79
N GLY A 228 8.36 38.82 -23.53
CA GLY A 228 6.98 38.98 -23.05
C GLY A 228 6.41 37.76 -22.35
N THR A 229 7.18 36.66 -22.23
CA THR A 229 6.82 35.56 -21.31
C THR A 229 6.67 36.10 -19.90
N THR A 230 5.64 35.65 -19.19
CA THR A 230 5.40 36.01 -17.79
C THR A 230 5.69 34.80 -16.88
N ALA A 231 5.99 35.02 -15.64
CA ALA A 231 6.25 33.96 -14.66
C ALA A 231 5.10 32.95 -14.56
N LYS A 232 3.85 33.42 -14.73
CA LYS A 232 2.62 32.59 -14.60
C LYS A 232 2.22 31.85 -15.87
N THR A 233 2.88 32.09 -17.00
CA THR A 233 2.55 31.43 -18.29
C THR A 233 3.58 30.34 -18.56
N PRO A 234 3.19 29.05 -18.63
CA PRO A 234 4.11 27.99 -18.92
C PRO A 234 4.86 28.21 -20.25
N PHE A 235 6.17 28.19 -20.21
CA PHE A 235 7.04 28.16 -21.37
C PHE A 235 7.17 26.71 -21.85
N ARG A 236 6.87 26.45 -23.12
CA ARG A 236 6.92 25.12 -23.69
C ARG A 236 8.19 24.95 -24.51
N ILE A 237 8.93 23.88 -24.24
CA ILE A 237 10.08 23.44 -25.01
C ILE A 237 9.95 21.96 -25.34
N GLN A 238 10.45 21.54 -26.49
CA GLN A 238 10.25 20.20 -26.99
C GLN A 238 11.53 19.62 -27.60
N GLY A 239 11.78 18.36 -27.31
CA GLY A 239 12.84 17.56 -27.90
C GLY A 239 12.37 16.16 -28.24
N THR A 240 13.28 15.35 -28.81
CA THR A 240 12.98 13.99 -29.25
C THR A 240 14.02 13.01 -28.73
N ILE A 241 13.55 11.90 -28.16
CA ILE A 241 14.37 10.77 -27.76
C ILE A 241 14.19 9.64 -28.78
N PRO A 242 15.24 9.28 -29.56
CA PRO A 242 15.14 8.19 -30.51
C PRO A 242 15.16 6.83 -29.80
N HIS A 243 14.37 5.87 -30.30
CA HIS A 243 14.31 4.51 -29.80
C HIS A 243 14.20 4.41 -28.26
N PRO A 244 13.18 5.04 -27.62
CA PRO A 244 13.10 5.12 -26.17
C PRO A 244 12.83 3.77 -25.54
N PHE A 245 13.37 3.56 -24.35
CA PHE A 245 12.92 2.49 -23.46
C PHE A 245 11.62 2.93 -22.79
N LEU A 246 10.57 2.16 -22.98
CA LEU A 246 9.27 2.49 -22.42
C LEU A 246 9.17 2.04 -20.96
N TRP A 247 8.47 2.83 -20.17
CA TRP A 247 8.08 2.45 -18.83
C TRP A 247 6.85 1.55 -18.87
N ASP A 248 6.93 0.38 -18.22
CA ASP A 248 5.79 -0.51 -18.03
C ASP A 248 5.86 -1.25 -16.67
N THR A 249 4.93 -2.16 -16.41
CA THR A 249 4.86 -2.88 -15.14
C THR A 249 5.94 -3.96 -14.97
N GLU A 250 6.59 -4.39 -16.03
CA GLU A 250 7.65 -5.41 -16.04
C GLU A 250 9.04 -4.78 -16.23
N HIS A 251 9.09 -3.67 -16.99
CA HIS A 251 10.31 -2.95 -17.32
C HIS A 251 10.10 -1.45 -17.04
N PRO A 252 10.18 -1.02 -15.77
CA PRO A 252 9.88 0.35 -15.36
C PRO A 252 11.04 1.31 -15.65
N HIS A 253 11.39 1.50 -16.93
CA HIS A 253 12.49 2.38 -17.33
C HIS A 253 12.17 3.84 -17.04
N LEU A 254 13.04 4.49 -16.27
CA LEU A 254 12.94 5.88 -15.90
C LEU A 254 14.05 6.70 -16.55
N TYR A 255 13.74 7.95 -16.83
CA TYR A 255 14.68 8.95 -17.34
C TYR A 255 14.82 10.08 -16.33
N LEU A 256 15.99 10.70 -16.30
CA LEU A 256 16.22 11.99 -15.70
C LEU A 256 16.23 13.06 -16.79
N LEU A 257 15.53 14.15 -16.57
CA LEU A 257 15.56 15.36 -17.36
C LEU A 257 16.26 16.46 -16.59
N LYS A 258 17.41 16.91 -17.06
CA LYS A 258 18.14 18.08 -16.53
C LYS A 258 17.73 19.31 -17.32
N THR A 259 17.19 20.29 -16.66
CA THR A 259 16.79 21.58 -17.23
C THR A 259 17.69 22.67 -16.68
N GLN A 260 18.35 23.39 -17.55
CA GLN A 260 19.23 24.51 -17.22
C GLN A 260 18.66 25.81 -17.74
N LEU A 261 18.66 26.85 -16.89
CA LEU A 261 18.26 28.21 -17.20
C LEU A 261 19.51 29.09 -17.34
N TRP A 262 19.69 29.66 -18.52
CA TRP A 262 20.85 30.48 -18.85
C TRP A 262 20.46 31.93 -19.16
N GLN A 263 21.34 32.87 -18.86
CA GLN A 263 21.29 34.24 -19.36
C GLN A 263 22.67 34.59 -19.98
N GLY A 264 22.72 34.67 -21.30
CA GLY A 264 23.97 34.72 -22.03
C GLY A 264 24.83 33.50 -21.78
N GLU A 265 26.02 33.67 -21.17
CA GLU A 265 26.94 32.58 -20.80
C GLU A 265 26.81 32.15 -19.32
N GLN A 266 25.96 32.81 -18.55
CA GLN A 266 25.77 32.53 -17.13
C GLN A 266 24.69 31.52 -16.92
N LEU A 267 24.98 30.41 -16.24
CA LEU A 267 23.99 29.48 -15.69
C LEU A 267 23.35 30.12 -14.46
N LEU A 268 22.05 30.35 -14.50
CA LEU A 268 21.28 30.95 -13.41
C LEU A 268 20.71 29.87 -12.48
N ASP A 269 20.13 28.81 -13.04
CA ASP A 269 19.48 27.76 -12.29
C ASP A 269 19.51 26.41 -13.04
N GLU A 270 19.45 25.32 -12.29
CA GLU A 270 19.39 23.96 -12.82
C GLU A 270 18.45 23.11 -11.95
N ALA A 271 17.60 22.31 -12.60
CA ALA A 271 16.71 21.39 -11.93
C ALA A 271 16.66 20.05 -12.66
N GLU A 272 16.49 18.96 -11.90
CA GLU A 272 16.32 17.61 -12.42
C GLU A 272 14.93 17.08 -12.10
N VAL A 273 14.32 16.40 -13.06
CA VAL A 273 13.00 15.77 -12.95
C VAL A 273 13.08 14.35 -13.46
N THR A 274 12.59 13.40 -12.65
CA THR A 274 12.42 12.01 -13.08
C THR A 274 11.12 11.88 -13.87
N PHE A 275 11.14 11.15 -14.98
CA PHE A 275 9.96 10.85 -15.79
C PHE A 275 10.06 9.47 -16.46
N GLY A 276 8.95 8.95 -16.93
CA GLY A 276 8.89 7.71 -17.69
C GLY A 276 8.16 7.93 -19.01
N ILE A 277 8.57 7.23 -20.05
CA ILE A 277 7.96 7.29 -21.39
C ILE A 277 6.96 6.16 -21.51
N ARG A 278 5.65 6.48 -21.53
CA ARG A 278 4.59 5.50 -21.62
C ARG A 278 3.33 6.06 -22.28
N ASP A 279 2.49 5.15 -22.80
CA ASP A 279 1.12 5.42 -23.21
C ASP A 279 0.16 4.60 -22.36
N ALA A 280 -0.66 5.26 -21.53
CA ALA A 280 -1.57 4.63 -20.59
C ALA A 280 -3.01 5.07 -20.89
N VAL A 281 -3.81 4.19 -21.49
CA VAL A 281 -5.12 4.53 -22.04
C VAL A 281 -6.22 3.64 -21.48
N PHE A 282 -7.24 4.25 -20.93
CA PHE A 282 -8.49 3.57 -20.62
C PHE A 282 -9.43 3.59 -21.82
N LYS A 283 -9.94 2.42 -22.21
CA LYS A 283 -10.91 2.23 -23.29
C LYS A 283 -12.17 1.54 -22.76
N LYS A 284 -13.24 1.56 -23.54
CA LYS A 284 -14.50 0.91 -23.15
C LYS A 284 -14.37 -0.58 -22.79
N ASP A 285 -13.37 -1.23 -23.31
CA ASP A 285 -13.09 -2.66 -23.18
C ASP A 285 -11.88 -2.96 -22.28
N GLY A 286 -11.37 -1.99 -21.51
CA GLY A 286 -10.33 -2.20 -20.53
C GLY A 286 -9.23 -1.13 -20.51
N PHE A 287 -8.13 -1.43 -19.82
CA PHE A 287 -6.94 -0.59 -19.74
C PHE A 287 -5.84 -1.11 -20.66
N TYR A 288 -5.11 -0.18 -21.27
CA TYR A 288 -3.99 -0.45 -22.20
C TYR A 288 -2.76 0.32 -21.76
N LEU A 289 -1.64 -0.38 -21.66
CA LEU A 289 -0.32 0.22 -21.41
C LEU A 289 0.58 -0.08 -22.62
N ASN A 290 1.10 0.97 -23.23
CA ASN A 290 1.95 0.88 -24.44
C ASN A 290 1.29 0.04 -25.56
N GLY A 291 -0.02 0.24 -25.76
CA GLY A 291 -0.82 -0.48 -26.77
C GLY A 291 -1.21 -1.91 -26.40
N LYS A 292 -0.72 -2.46 -25.28
CA LYS A 292 -1.06 -3.81 -24.80
C LYS A 292 -2.16 -3.74 -23.76
N LYS A 293 -3.19 -4.61 -23.90
CA LYS A 293 -4.24 -4.71 -22.89
C LYS A 293 -3.67 -5.28 -21.60
N LEU A 294 -3.90 -4.60 -20.48
CA LEU A 294 -3.45 -4.99 -19.15
C LEU A 294 -4.63 -4.94 -18.18
N ARG A 295 -4.86 -6.03 -17.47
CA ARG A 295 -5.87 -6.06 -16.40
C ARG A 295 -5.26 -5.46 -15.13
N ILE A 296 -5.86 -4.41 -14.61
CA ILE A 296 -5.48 -3.81 -13.34
C ILE A 296 -5.88 -4.76 -12.21
N ARG A 297 -4.90 -5.14 -11.36
CA ARG A 297 -5.09 -5.95 -10.17
C ARG A 297 -4.37 -5.28 -9.01
N GLY A 298 -5.14 -4.62 -8.16
CA GLY A 298 -4.61 -3.79 -7.10
C GLY A 298 -5.27 -4.00 -5.75
N LEU A 299 -4.75 -3.28 -4.78
CA LEU A 299 -5.34 -3.07 -3.46
C LEU A 299 -5.40 -1.59 -3.15
N ASN A 300 -6.31 -1.23 -2.25
CA ASN A 300 -6.35 0.09 -1.64
C ASN A 300 -5.32 0.16 -0.51
N ARG A 301 -4.67 1.30 -0.33
CA ARG A 301 -3.68 1.53 0.73
C ARG A 301 -3.98 2.81 1.49
N HIS A 302 -4.12 2.72 2.83
CA HIS A 302 -3.90 3.83 3.74
C HIS A 302 -2.39 4.03 3.99
N GLN A 303 -1.98 5.19 4.57
CA GLN A 303 -0.56 5.44 4.88
C GLN A 303 -0.24 5.34 6.38
N SER A 304 -1.10 4.66 7.15
CA SER A 304 -0.97 4.59 8.61
C SER A 304 -0.10 3.43 9.09
N TYR A 305 0.52 3.65 10.24
CA TYR A 305 1.36 2.69 10.95
C TYR A 305 0.98 2.68 12.44
N PRO A 306 1.02 1.52 13.12
CA PRO A 306 0.81 1.45 14.56
C PRO A 306 1.65 2.46 15.33
N TYR A 307 1.07 3.05 16.35
CA TYR A 307 1.67 3.97 17.32
C TYR A 307 1.95 5.39 16.81
N VAL A 308 2.38 5.57 15.58
CA VAL A 308 2.84 6.87 15.05
C VAL A 308 1.98 7.43 13.91
N GLY A 309 0.89 6.77 13.59
CA GLY A 309 -0.01 7.22 12.51
C GLY A 309 0.71 7.34 11.18
N TYR A 310 0.84 8.57 10.66
CA TYR A 310 1.47 8.83 9.35
C TYR A 310 2.99 9.09 9.43
N ALA A 311 3.55 9.29 10.64
CA ALA A 311 4.92 9.75 10.84
C ALA A 311 5.93 8.60 10.69
N MET A 312 6.24 8.26 9.44
CA MET A 312 7.25 7.25 9.08
C MET A 312 8.16 7.77 7.98
N PRO A 313 9.49 7.47 8.06
CA PRO A 313 10.48 7.94 7.12
C PRO A 313 10.40 7.23 5.76
N GLU A 314 11.28 7.62 4.85
CA GLU A 314 11.42 7.12 3.48
C GLU A 314 11.39 5.59 3.38
N SER A 315 12.20 4.90 4.18
CA SER A 315 12.33 3.43 4.16
C SER A 315 10.98 2.72 4.31
N MET A 316 10.16 3.18 5.24
CA MET A 316 8.84 2.57 5.51
C MET A 316 7.82 2.86 4.42
N GLN A 317 7.90 4.04 3.78
CA GLN A 317 7.04 4.36 2.64
C GLN A 317 7.39 3.48 1.42
N LYS A 318 8.68 3.31 1.13
CA LYS A 318 9.17 2.44 0.06
C LYS A 318 8.84 0.97 0.31
N LEU A 319 8.93 0.51 1.56
CA LEU A 319 8.61 -0.87 1.93
C LEU A 319 7.19 -1.27 1.52
N ASP A 320 6.19 -0.42 1.74
CA ASP A 320 4.80 -0.76 1.36
C ASP A 320 4.66 -0.97 -0.16
N ALA A 321 5.36 -0.20 -1.00
CA ALA A 321 5.37 -0.41 -2.45
C ALA A 321 6.08 -1.73 -2.82
N ASP A 322 7.19 -2.05 -2.16
CA ASP A 322 7.88 -3.34 -2.34
C ASP A 322 6.99 -4.53 -1.97
N LEU A 323 6.25 -4.46 -0.85
CA LEU A 323 5.32 -5.50 -0.43
C LEU A 323 4.18 -5.69 -1.44
N LEU A 324 3.59 -4.60 -1.93
CA LEU A 324 2.53 -4.66 -2.95
C LEU A 324 3.03 -5.34 -4.23
N LYS A 325 4.19 -4.95 -4.71
CA LYS A 325 4.74 -5.47 -5.97
C LYS A 325 5.31 -6.88 -5.82
N LYS A 326 6.22 -7.08 -4.85
CA LYS A 326 7.03 -8.29 -4.73
C LYS A 326 6.33 -9.39 -3.93
N GLU A 327 5.78 -9.06 -2.74
CA GLU A 327 5.16 -10.08 -1.89
C GLU A 327 3.74 -10.42 -2.35
N LEU A 328 2.92 -9.41 -2.71
CA LEU A 328 1.55 -9.61 -3.14
C LEU A 328 1.39 -9.79 -4.66
N GLY A 329 2.45 -9.56 -5.46
CA GLY A 329 2.42 -9.76 -6.91
C GLY A 329 1.46 -8.84 -7.66
N LEU A 330 1.19 -7.64 -7.13
CA LEU A 330 0.25 -6.70 -7.71
C LEU A 330 0.88 -5.86 -8.82
N ASN A 331 0.04 -5.33 -9.72
CA ASN A 331 0.46 -4.37 -10.72
C ASN A 331 -0.10 -2.96 -10.48
N ALA A 332 -0.94 -2.77 -9.46
CA ALA A 332 -1.57 -1.49 -9.18
C ALA A 332 -1.86 -1.28 -7.69
N VAL A 333 -1.99 -0.01 -7.29
CA VAL A 333 -2.44 0.44 -5.97
C VAL A 333 -3.34 1.66 -6.11
N ARG A 334 -4.37 1.77 -5.27
CA ARG A 334 -5.11 3.02 -5.06
C ARG A 334 -4.71 3.62 -3.73
N THR A 335 -4.26 4.88 -3.75
CA THR A 335 -3.92 5.64 -2.53
C THR A 335 -5.20 6.25 -1.96
N SER A 336 -5.96 5.46 -1.26
CA SER A 336 -7.21 5.85 -0.62
C SER A 336 -6.96 6.61 0.68
N HIS A 337 -7.62 7.67 0.98
CA HIS A 337 -8.50 8.55 0.21
C HIS A 337 -7.86 9.94 0.18
N TYR A 338 -6.57 10.01 -0.11
CA TYR A 338 -5.74 11.22 -0.05
C TYR A 338 -4.38 11.02 -0.72
N PRO A 339 -3.69 12.09 -1.10
CA PRO A 339 -2.32 12.03 -1.61
C PRO A 339 -1.35 11.45 -0.57
N GLN A 340 -0.52 10.48 -0.97
CA GLN A 340 0.43 9.82 -0.09
C GLN A 340 1.87 10.27 -0.36
N SER A 341 2.84 9.78 0.44
CA SER A 341 4.23 10.21 0.39
C SER A 341 4.83 10.12 -1.03
N HIS A 342 5.63 11.12 -1.42
CA HIS A 342 6.37 11.08 -2.67
C HIS A 342 7.34 9.89 -2.72
N TYR A 343 7.96 9.48 -1.62
CA TYR A 343 8.81 8.28 -1.55
C TYR A 343 8.07 7.00 -1.93
N PHE A 344 6.78 6.90 -1.54
CA PHE A 344 5.94 5.79 -1.97
C PHE A 344 5.70 5.81 -3.48
N LEU A 345 5.38 6.98 -4.04
CA LEU A 345 5.14 7.14 -5.48
C LEU A 345 6.39 6.94 -6.32
N GLU A 346 7.54 7.48 -5.88
CA GLU A 346 8.84 7.24 -6.51
C GLU A 346 9.16 5.74 -6.55
N ARG A 347 8.86 5.03 -5.45
CA ARG A 347 9.05 3.58 -5.43
C ARG A 347 8.07 2.85 -6.34
N CYS A 348 6.84 3.33 -6.49
CA CYS A 348 5.90 2.82 -7.49
C CYS A 348 6.41 3.02 -8.92
N ASP A 349 7.02 4.19 -9.20
CA ASP A 349 7.66 4.45 -10.49
C ASP A 349 8.79 3.47 -10.78
N GLU A 350 9.64 3.20 -9.79
CA GLU A 350 10.79 2.28 -9.89
C GLU A 350 10.39 0.83 -10.03
N LEU A 351 9.25 0.43 -9.46
CA LEU A 351 8.76 -0.95 -9.47
C LEU A 351 7.78 -1.26 -10.61
N GLY A 352 7.33 -0.26 -11.37
CA GLY A 352 6.27 -0.45 -12.35
C GLY A 352 4.92 -0.77 -11.69
N LEU A 353 4.60 -0.11 -10.58
CA LEU A 353 3.32 -0.25 -9.89
C LEU A 353 2.39 0.90 -10.28
N LEU A 354 1.30 0.60 -10.97
CA LEU A 354 0.32 1.60 -11.42
C LEU A 354 -0.39 2.23 -10.23
N VAL A 355 -0.64 3.54 -10.28
CA VAL A 355 -1.24 4.28 -9.18
C VAL A 355 -2.53 4.97 -9.63
N PHE A 356 -3.59 4.79 -8.86
CA PHE A 356 -4.77 5.62 -8.85
C PHE A 356 -4.73 6.46 -7.57
N THR A 357 -4.55 7.78 -7.68
CA THR A 357 -4.49 8.71 -6.53
C THR A 357 -5.62 9.70 -6.58
N GLU A 358 -6.09 10.15 -5.40
CA GLU A 358 -7.25 11.03 -5.27
C GLU A 358 -7.04 12.14 -4.24
N PHE A 359 -7.75 13.28 -4.41
CA PHE A 359 -7.72 14.34 -3.43
C PHE A 359 -8.54 13.99 -2.16
N PRO A 360 -8.24 14.60 -0.99
CA PRO A 360 -8.79 14.15 0.29
C PRO A 360 -10.31 14.27 0.38
N GLY A 361 -10.97 13.23 0.87
CA GLY A 361 -12.39 13.24 1.20
C GLY A 361 -13.03 11.86 1.27
N TRP A 362 -14.08 11.76 2.10
CA TRP A 362 -14.89 10.55 2.27
C TRP A 362 -16.35 10.91 2.51
N GLN A 363 -17.24 10.54 1.59
CA GLN A 363 -18.70 10.74 1.55
C GLN A 363 -19.18 12.20 1.65
N HIS A 364 -18.59 13.02 2.50
CA HIS A 364 -19.07 14.39 2.77
C HIS A 364 -18.70 15.37 1.66
N ILE A 365 -19.66 16.23 1.32
CA ILE A 365 -19.46 17.44 0.53
C ILE A 365 -19.95 18.62 1.37
N GLY A 366 -19.03 19.53 1.71
CA GLY A 366 -19.34 20.70 2.54
C GLY A 366 -19.95 21.88 1.77
N ASP A 367 -19.88 23.04 2.38
CA ASP A 367 -20.34 24.31 1.81
C ASP A 367 -19.40 24.82 0.68
N ASP A 368 -19.70 26.01 0.15
CA ASP A 368 -18.92 26.61 -0.94
C ASP A 368 -17.45 26.87 -0.55
N THR A 369 -17.14 27.17 0.71
CA THR A 369 -15.79 27.37 1.22
C THR A 369 -15.04 26.04 1.24
N TRP A 370 -15.67 25.01 1.76
CA TRP A 370 -15.14 23.64 1.76
C TRP A 370 -14.87 23.13 0.34
N LYS A 371 -15.83 23.35 -0.61
CA LYS A 371 -15.68 22.99 -2.02
C LYS A 371 -14.55 23.74 -2.70
N ALA A 372 -14.39 25.04 -2.38
CA ALA A 372 -13.29 25.84 -2.91
C ALA A 372 -11.93 25.26 -2.46
N GLN A 373 -11.80 24.88 -1.17
CA GLN A 373 -10.60 24.24 -0.66
C GLN A 373 -10.36 22.87 -1.30
N ALA A 374 -11.41 22.08 -1.54
CA ALA A 374 -11.30 20.79 -2.24
C ALA A 374 -10.74 20.94 -3.66
N VAL A 375 -11.13 22.02 -4.37
CA VAL A 375 -10.58 22.33 -5.71
C VAL A 375 -9.09 22.67 -5.61
N VAL A 376 -8.68 23.44 -4.59
CA VAL A 376 -7.25 23.74 -4.32
C VAL A 376 -6.49 22.45 -4.02
N ASN A 377 -7.04 21.57 -3.17
CA ASN A 377 -6.40 20.29 -2.84
C ASN A 377 -6.20 19.39 -4.09
N ALA A 378 -7.15 19.40 -5.03
CA ALA A 378 -7.00 18.70 -6.30
C ALA A 378 -5.91 19.33 -7.19
N GLU A 379 -5.82 20.68 -7.21
CA GLU A 379 -4.75 21.40 -7.92
C GLU A 379 -3.38 21.06 -7.36
N ASP A 380 -3.20 21.12 -6.04
CA ASP A 380 -1.96 20.85 -5.34
C ASP A 380 -1.51 19.40 -5.58
N MET A 381 -2.41 18.43 -5.44
CA MET A 381 -2.14 17.03 -5.72
C MET A 381 -1.60 16.81 -7.13
N ILE A 382 -2.25 17.39 -8.13
CA ILE A 382 -1.86 17.19 -9.52
C ILE A 382 -0.52 17.87 -9.80
N ARG A 383 -0.32 19.10 -9.35
CA ARG A 383 0.98 19.81 -9.51
C ARG A 383 2.12 19.03 -8.89
N GLN A 384 1.91 18.54 -7.67
CA GLN A 384 2.92 17.79 -6.91
C GLN A 384 3.33 16.49 -7.61
N TYR A 385 2.38 15.76 -8.25
CA TYR A 385 2.61 14.38 -8.67
C TYR A 385 2.56 14.13 -10.18
N ARG A 386 2.29 15.11 -11.02
CA ARG A 386 2.08 14.92 -12.47
C ARG A 386 3.28 14.41 -13.26
N ASN A 387 4.48 14.40 -12.68
CA ASN A 387 5.67 13.82 -13.30
C ASN A 387 5.85 12.32 -13.02
N HIS A 388 5.09 11.72 -12.09
CA HIS A 388 5.19 10.30 -11.79
C HIS A 388 4.55 9.44 -12.90
N PRO A 389 5.32 8.60 -13.62
CA PRO A 389 4.76 7.76 -14.69
C PRO A 389 3.84 6.66 -14.14
N SER A 390 3.97 6.24 -12.89
CA SER A 390 3.10 5.26 -12.24
C SER A 390 1.64 5.73 -12.13
N ILE A 391 1.39 7.03 -11.98
CA ILE A 391 0.02 7.57 -11.87
C ILE A 391 -0.67 7.48 -13.22
N ILE A 392 -1.76 6.71 -13.28
CA ILE A 392 -2.55 6.47 -14.50
C ILE A 392 -3.94 7.08 -14.46
N LEU A 393 -4.40 7.53 -13.28
CA LEU A 393 -5.75 8.04 -13.08
C LEU A 393 -5.75 9.07 -11.94
N TRP A 394 -6.34 10.23 -12.19
CA TRP A 394 -6.59 11.27 -11.18
C TRP A 394 -7.98 11.09 -10.57
N GLY A 395 -8.06 10.86 -9.26
CA GLY A 395 -9.30 10.85 -8.48
C GLY A 395 -9.75 12.27 -8.17
N VAL A 396 -10.77 12.72 -8.88
CA VAL A 396 -11.26 14.11 -8.79
C VAL A 396 -12.70 14.22 -8.28
N ARG A 397 -13.15 13.16 -7.61
CA ARG A 397 -14.44 13.10 -6.91
C ARG A 397 -14.21 12.51 -5.51
N ILE A 398 -14.86 13.08 -4.51
CA ILE A 398 -14.85 12.57 -3.13
C ILE A 398 -15.34 11.13 -3.11
N ASN A 399 -14.59 10.26 -2.45
CA ASN A 399 -14.95 8.85 -2.32
C ASN A 399 -16.37 8.67 -1.79
N GLU A 400 -17.18 7.86 -2.49
CA GLU A 400 -18.57 7.50 -2.13
C GLU A 400 -19.53 8.65 -1.90
N SER A 401 -19.21 9.84 -2.36
CA SER A 401 -20.08 10.99 -2.23
C SER A 401 -21.30 10.95 -3.15
N PRO A 402 -22.38 11.68 -2.82
CA PRO A 402 -23.48 11.92 -3.75
C PRO A 402 -23.01 12.70 -4.98
N ASP A 403 -23.87 12.78 -6.01
CA ASP A 403 -23.64 13.63 -7.17
C ASP A 403 -23.71 15.11 -6.80
N ASP A 404 -22.74 15.89 -7.30
CA ASP A 404 -22.71 17.35 -7.24
C ASP A 404 -22.03 17.86 -8.51
N ASP A 405 -22.81 17.90 -9.59
CA ASP A 405 -22.29 18.20 -10.92
C ASP A 405 -21.52 19.54 -10.98
N PRO A 406 -22.03 20.68 -10.42
CA PRO A 406 -21.29 21.92 -10.46
C PRO A 406 -19.94 21.91 -9.74
N PHE A 407 -19.80 21.09 -8.70
CA PHE A 407 -18.54 20.89 -7.99
C PHE A 407 -17.58 20.03 -8.79
N TYR A 408 -18.05 18.87 -9.28
CA TYR A 408 -17.19 17.93 -9.99
C TYR A 408 -16.82 18.38 -11.41
N GLU A 409 -17.62 19.23 -12.06
CA GLU A 409 -17.20 19.94 -13.27
C GLU A 409 -15.94 20.79 -13.04
N LYS A 410 -15.84 21.46 -11.86
CA LYS A 410 -14.67 22.29 -11.52
C LYS A 410 -13.44 21.45 -11.25
N THR A 411 -13.54 20.38 -10.47
CA THR A 411 -12.40 19.51 -10.16
C THR A 411 -11.88 18.81 -11.41
N ASN A 412 -12.76 18.34 -12.30
CA ASN A 412 -12.38 17.79 -13.61
C ASN A 412 -11.68 18.82 -14.50
N ALA A 413 -12.24 20.03 -14.58
CA ALA A 413 -11.65 21.10 -15.39
C ALA A 413 -10.24 21.48 -14.92
N VAL A 414 -10.02 21.52 -13.60
CA VAL A 414 -8.69 21.77 -13.01
C VAL A 414 -7.73 20.66 -13.39
N ALA A 415 -8.14 19.40 -13.26
CA ALA A 415 -7.29 18.26 -13.59
C ALA A 415 -6.86 18.27 -15.06
N HIS A 416 -7.79 18.38 -15.98
CA HIS A 416 -7.48 18.42 -17.43
C HIS A 416 -6.65 19.65 -17.83
N LYS A 417 -6.81 20.79 -17.13
CA LYS A 417 -5.98 21.98 -17.35
C LYS A 417 -4.52 21.77 -16.94
N LEU A 418 -4.30 21.10 -15.80
CA LEU A 418 -2.97 20.92 -15.21
C LEU A 418 -2.23 19.71 -15.77
N ASP A 419 -2.97 18.69 -16.16
CA ASP A 419 -2.46 17.49 -16.80
C ASP A 419 -3.44 16.96 -17.86
N PRO A 420 -3.31 17.37 -19.10
CA PRO A 420 -4.14 16.90 -20.20
C PRO A 420 -3.78 15.47 -20.67
N THR A 421 -2.76 14.83 -20.08
CA THR A 421 -2.23 13.54 -20.52
C THR A 421 -2.84 12.36 -19.79
N ARG A 422 -3.44 12.58 -18.62
CA ARG A 422 -4.06 11.53 -17.80
C ARG A 422 -5.57 11.72 -17.69
N PRO A 423 -6.32 10.59 -17.71
CA PRO A 423 -7.75 10.63 -17.50
C PRO A 423 -8.10 10.90 -16.03
N THR A 424 -9.33 11.35 -15.82
CA THR A 424 -9.93 11.53 -14.51
C THR A 424 -10.87 10.37 -14.17
N GLY A 425 -10.98 10.07 -12.88
CA GLY A 425 -11.92 9.14 -12.29
C GLY A 425 -12.51 9.72 -11.01
N GLY A 426 -13.48 9.03 -10.43
CA GLY A 426 -14.07 9.46 -9.18
C GLY A 426 -14.97 8.37 -8.60
N VAL A 427 -14.67 7.99 -7.36
CA VAL A 427 -15.22 6.80 -6.73
C VAL A 427 -16.66 6.99 -6.28
N ARG A 428 -17.52 6.09 -6.72
CA ARG A 428 -18.96 6.05 -6.45
C ARG A 428 -19.36 4.79 -5.71
N ALA A 429 -20.30 4.90 -4.79
CA ALA A 429 -21.03 3.76 -4.20
C ALA A 429 -22.48 3.66 -4.73
N ILE A 430 -22.94 4.65 -5.52
CA ILE A 430 -24.30 4.74 -6.04
C ILE A 430 -24.30 4.35 -7.51
N LYS A 431 -25.12 3.34 -7.88
CA LYS A 431 -25.33 2.94 -9.27
C LYS A 431 -26.03 4.03 -10.06
N LYS A 432 -25.66 4.18 -11.33
CA LYS A 432 -26.20 5.17 -12.27
C LYS A 432 -25.97 6.64 -11.83
N SER A 433 -24.97 6.87 -10.98
CA SER A 433 -24.45 8.19 -10.68
C SER A 433 -23.91 8.85 -11.96
N HIS A 434 -24.00 10.17 -12.04
CA HIS A 434 -23.58 10.94 -13.20
C HIS A 434 -22.07 10.77 -13.46
N LEU A 435 -21.70 10.64 -14.73
CA LEU A 435 -20.30 10.57 -15.17
C LEU A 435 -19.88 11.91 -15.76
N LEU A 436 -19.00 12.60 -15.06
CA LEU A 436 -18.34 13.81 -15.53
C LEU A 436 -16.87 13.54 -15.85
N GLU A 437 -16.32 12.50 -15.25
CA GLU A 437 -14.95 12.05 -15.43
C GLU A 437 -14.80 11.18 -16.69
N ASP A 438 -13.56 10.87 -17.06
CA ASP A 438 -13.26 10.05 -18.23
C ASP A 438 -13.52 8.56 -17.97
N VAL A 439 -13.29 8.09 -16.75
CA VAL A 439 -13.41 6.70 -16.32
C VAL A 439 -14.48 6.58 -15.23
N TYR A 440 -15.45 5.70 -15.44
CA TYR A 440 -16.42 5.38 -14.41
C TYR A 440 -15.80 4.46 -13.39
N THR A 441 -15.59 4.94 -12.16
CA THR A 441 -15.05 4.15 -11.05
C THR A 441 -16.13 3.91 -10.00
N TYR A 442 -16.21 2.66 -9.50
CA TYR A 442 -17.31 2.22 -8.65
C TYR A 442 -16.85 1.26 -7.56
N ASN A 443 -17.32 1.45 -6.33
CA ASN A 443 -17.18 0.53 -5.22
C ASN A 443 -18.25 -0.56 -5.32
N ASP A 444 -17.83 -1.78 -5.67
CA ASP A 444 -18.71 -2.90 -5.88
C ASP A 444 -18.73 -3.83 -4.66
N PHE A 445 -19.65 -3.59 -3.75
CA PHE A 445 -19.87 -4.39 -2.55
C PHE A 445 -21.00 -5.43 -2.72
N LEU A 446 -21.26 -5.87 -3.96
CA LEU A 446 -22.29 -6.86 -4.23
C LEU A 446 -21.99 -8.21 -3.57
N HIS A 447 -20.70 -8.60 -3.50
CA HIS A 447 -20.32 -9.95 -3.09
C HIS A 447 -20.50 -10.18 -1.57
N ASP A 448 -21.45 -11.05 -1.23
CA ASP A 448 -21.77 -11.43 0.16
C ASP A 448 -21.35 -12.88 0.53
N GLY A 449 -20.66 -13.56 -0.40
CA GLY A 449 -20.26 -14.97 -0.28
C GLY A 449 -21.06 -15.91 -1.19
N GLU A 450 -22.29 -15.59 -1.53
CA GLU A 450 -23.19 -16.43 -2.34
C GLU A 450 -23.50 -15.81 -3.71
N THR A 451 -23.45 -14.49 -3.82
CA THR A 451 -23.71 -13.76 -5.06
C THR A 451 -22.53 -13.83 -6.05
N PRO A 452 -22.73 -13.48 -7.33
CA PRO A 452 -21.64 -13.25 -8.27
C PRO A 452 -20.63 -12.26 -7.68
N GLY A 453 -19.34 -12.42 -7.98
CA GLY A 453 -18.28 -11.62 -7.38
C GLY A 453 -18.39 -10.10 -7.61
N CYS A 454 -18.96 -9.68 -8.77
CA CYS A 454 -19.24 -8.27 -9.06
C CYS A 454 -20.41 -8.11 -10.03
N ASP A 455 -20.96 -6.89 -10.08
CA ASP A 455 -22.00 -6.55 -11.05
C ASP A 455 -21.41 -6.35 -12.46
N PRO A 456 -22.13 -6.77 -13.50
CA PRO A 456 -21.81 -6.37 -14.87
C PRO A 456 -21.88 -4.84 -15.04
N LYS A 457 -20.92 -4.24 -15.76
CA LYS A 457 -20.85 -2.81 -16.03
C LYS A 457 -22.20 -2.18 -16.40
N LYS A 458 -22.99 -2.80 -17.29
CA LYS A 458 -24.31 -2.33 -17.74
C LYS A 458 -25.37 -2.21 -16.62
N LYS A 459 -25.17 -2.90 -15.47
CA LYS A 459 -26.03 -2.75 -14.29
C LYS A 459 -25.62 -1.57 -13.42
N VAL A 460 -24.34 -1.19 -13.46
CA VAL A 460 -23.79 -0.15 -12.64
C VAL A 460 -23.92 1.22 -13.29
N THR A 461 -23.62 1.32 -14.59
CA THR A 461 -23.70 2.59 -15.34
C THR A 461 -24.47 2.47 -16.64
N SER A 462 -25.10 3.56 -17.08
CA SER A 462 -25.65 3.73 -18.41
C SER A 462 -24.60 4.08 -19.48
N ASP A 463 -23.43 4.56 -19.03
CA ASP A 463 -22.33 5.02 -19.90
C ASP A 463 -21.44 3.86 -20.33
N THR A 464 -22.05 2.89 -21.02
CA THR A 464 -21.39 1.64 -21.40
C THR A 464 -20.26 1.80 -22.42
N ASP A 465 -20.22 2.94 -23.11
CA ASP A 465 -19.15 3.29 -24.05
C ASP A 465 -17.92 3.91 -23.37
N LYS A 466 -18.01 4.26 -22.09
CA LYS A 466 -16.92 4.79 -21.28
C LYS A 466 -16.14 3.67 -20.60
N PRO A 467 -14.87 3.88 -20.26
CA PRO A 467 -14.13 2.93 -19.43
C PRO A 467 -14.77 2.68 -18.07
N TYR A 468 -14.57 1.49 -17.51
CA TYR A 468 -15.10 1.12 -16.21
C TYR A 468 -14.05 0.42 -15.36
N LEU A 469 -13.97 0.79 -14.07
CA LEU A 469 -13.01 0.27 -13.11
C LEU A 469 -13.69 0.06 -11.75
N ILE A 470 -13.44 -1.08 -11.11
CA ILE A 470 -13.91 -1.34 -9.74
C ILE A 470 -12.85 -0.83 -8.76
N SER A 471 -13.22 0.19 -7.98
CA SER A 471 -12.30 0.87 -7.07
C SER A 471 -12.23 0.24 -5.68
N GLU A 472 -13.27 -0.46 -5.26
CA GLU A 472 -13.26 -1.23 -4.01
C GLU A 472 -14.19 -2.45 -4.10
N TYR A 473 -13.85 -3.49 -3.32
CA TYR A 473 -14.69 -4.66 -3.07
C TYR A 473 -14.25 -5.36 -1.77
N ASN A 474 -15.10 -6.18 -1.20
CA ASN A 474 -14.92 -6.89 0.08
C ASN A 474 -14.82 -5.95 1.31
N GLY A 475 -13.69 -5.91 1.99
CA GLY A 475 -13.46 -5.05 3.15
C GLY A 475 -14.45 -5.26 4.28
N HIS A 476 -15.25 -4.24 4.56
CA HIS A 476 -16.26 -4.24 5.61
C HIS A 476 -17.38 -5.29 5.41
N MET A 477 -17.53 -5.84 4.20
CA MET A 477 -18.48 -6.93 3.95
C MET A 477 -18.11 -8.23 4.67
N TYR A 478 -16.79 -8.43 4.95
CA TYR A 478 -16.35 -9.63 5.65
C TYR A 478 -15.06 -9.37 6.46
N PRO A 479 -15.13 -8.54 7.51
CA PRO A 479 -13.97 -8.28 8.37
C PRO A 479 -13.39 -9.59 8.93
N THR A 480 -12.07 -9.76 8.84
CA THR A 480 -11.42 -11.01 9.25
C THR A 480 -10.13 -10.75 10.00
N LYS A 481 -10.09 -11.26 11.23
CA LYS A 481 -8.94 -11.17 12.14
C LYS A 481 -8.00 -12.35 11.90
N ALA A 482 -6.72 -12.16 12.15
CA ALA A 482 -5.75 -13.24 12.07
C ALA A 482 -6.04 -14.40 13.06
N PHE A 483 -6.76 -14.11 14.14
CA PHE A 483 -7.16 -15.06 15.18
C PHE A 483 -8.62 -15.54 15.09
N ASP A 484 -9.33 -15.23 14.02
CA ASP A 484 -10.63 -15.85 13.73
C ASP A 484 -10.47 -17.36 13.48
N ASN A 485 -11.58 -18.12 13.58
CA ASN A 485 -11.58 -19.52 13.27
C ASN A 485 -11.17 -19.78 11.80
N GLU A 486 -10.74 -21.00 11.52
CA GLU A 486 -10.20 -21.39 10.22
C GLU A 486 -11.19 -21.18 9.07
N GLU A 487 -12.46 -21.50 9.30
CA GLU A 487 -13.51 -21.33 8.28
C GLU A 487 -13.62 -19.87 7.84
N ARG A 488 -13.64 -18.92 8.82
CA ARG A 488 -13.72 -17.49 8.52
C ARG A 488 -12.48 -16.98 7.78
N ARG A 489 -11.30 -17.42 8.19
CA ARG A 489 -10.04 -17.02 7.55
C ARG A 489 -9.94 -17.57 6.12
N SER A 490 -10.38 -18.82 5.89
CA SER A 490 -10.46 -19.43 4.56
C SER A 490 -11.47 -18.71 3.67
N GLU A 491 -12.68 -18.46 4.18
CA GLU A 491 -13.74 -17.76 3.45
C GLU A 491 -13.31 -16.35 3.03
N HIS A 492 -12.57 -15.63 3.88
CA HIS A 492 -11.99 -14.33 3.51
C HIS A 492 -11.13 -14.41 2.24
N ALA A 493 -10.26 -15.41 2.15
CA ALA A 493 -9.43 -15.63 0.96
C ALA A 493 -10.30 -15.96 -0.28
N ILE A 494 -11.30 -16.82 -0.09
CA ILE A 494 -12.20 -17.26 -1.17
C ILE A 494 -13.03 -16.09 -1.70
N ARG A 495 -13.50 -15.18 -0.86
CA ARG A 495 -14.23 -13.99 -1.30
C ARG A 495 -13.40 -13.08 -2.19
N HIS A 496 -12.11 -12.89 -1.90
CA HIS A 496 -11.20 -12.18 -2.79
C HIS A 496 -11.05 -12.90 -4.14
N ALA A 497 -10.90 -14.23 -4.13
CA ALA A 497 -10.84 -15.02 -5.36
C ALA A 497 -12.12 -14.94 -6.19
N ASN A 498 -13.30 -14.97 -5.54
CA ASN A 498 -14.60 -14.85 -6.22
C ASN A 498 -14.71 -13.54 -6.99
N VAL A 499 -14.33 -12.41 -6.38
CA VAL A 499 -14.39 -11.11 -7.06
C VAL A 499 -13.37 -11.01 -8.18
N LEU A 500 -12.12 -11.45 -7.93
CA LEU A 500 -11.07 -11.42 -8.96
C LEU A 500 -11.43 -12.26 -10.19
N ASP A 501 -12.02 -13.46 -9.99
CA ASP A 501 -12.47 -14.33 -11.09
C ASP A 501 -13.61 -13.67 -11.88
N ALA A 502 -14.61 -13.11 -11.18
CA ALA A 502 -15.75 -12.43 -11.81
C ALA A 502 -15.32 -11.16 -12.60
N VAL A 503 -14.34 -10.42 -12.09
CA VAL A 503 -13.75 -9.28 -12.81
C VAL A 503 -12.97 -9.77 -14.03
N ALA A 504 -12.22 -10.86 -13.89
CA ALA A 504 -11.44 -11.43 -14.98
C ALA A 504 -12.33 -12.03 -16.10
N GLU A 505 -13.52 -12.51 -15.78
CA GLU A 505 -14.51 -12.99 -16.75
C GLU A 505 -15.04 -11.88 -17.66
N GLN A 506 -15.12 -10.64 -17.14
CA GLN A 506 -15.71 -9.52 -17.87
C GLN A 506 -14.64 -8.69 -18.59
N GLU A 507 -14.67 -8.70 -19.91
CA GLU A 507 -13.65 -8.02 -20.74
C GLU A 507 -13.77 -6.50 -20.73
N ASP A 508 -14.93 -5.94 -20.39
CA ASP A 508 -15.23 -4.52 -20.37
C ASP A 508 -14.98 -3.85 -19.00
N ILE A 509 -14.38 -4.58 -18.06
CA ILE A 509 -13.88 -4.07 -16.78
C ILE A 509 -12.36 -3.94 -16.88
N ALA A 510 -11.83 -2.72 -16.67
CA ALA A 510 -10.40 -2.44 -16.74
C ALA A 510 -9.59 -3.17 -15.66
N GLY A 511 -10.22 -3.48 -14.54
CA GLY A 511 -9.65 -4.17 -13.41
C GLY A 511 -10.29 -3.78 -12.09
N SER A 512 -9.61 -4.08 -10.98
CA SER A 512 -10.18 -3.83 -9.66
C SER A 512 -9.12 -3.61 -8.57
N PHE A 513 -9.55 -2.94 -7.48
CA PHE A 513 -8.79 -2.74 -6.26
C PHE A 513 -9.55 -3.33 -5.08
N GLY A 514 -8.96 -4.30 -4.38
CA GLY A 514 -9.55 -4.86 -3.16
C GLY A 514 -9.39 -3.93 -1.97
N TRP A 515 -10.36 -3.87 -1.09
CA TRP A 515 -10.26 -3.21 0.18
C TRP A 515 -9.81 -4.22 1.24
N CYS A 516 -8.63 -4.13 1.82
CA CYS A 516 -7.49 -3.26 1.49
C CYS A 516 -6.16 -3.97 1.77
N MET A 517 -5.01 -3.29 1.67
CA MET A 517 -3.69 -3.89 1.86
C MET A 517 -3.49 -4.43 3.27
N PHE A 518 -3.78 -3.63 4.29
CA PHE A 518 -3.59 -4.01 5.70
C PHE A 518 -4.70 -3.46 6.60
N ASP A 519 -4.83 -4.07 7.79
CA ASP A 519 -5.71 -3.58 8.84
C ASP A 519 -5.26 -2.21 9.32
N TYR A 520 -6.19 -1.35 9.72
CA TYR A 520 -5.91 0.03 10.12
C TYR A 520 -6.79 0.50 11.26
N ASN A 521 -6.33 1.50 11.99
CA ASN A 521 -7.15 2.14 13.02
C ASN A 521 -8.24 2.98 12.38
N THR A 522 -9.41 2.95 12.99
CA THR A 522 -10.63 3.58 12.49
C THR A 522 -11.25 4.54 13.49
N HIS A 523 -12.02 5.49 12.98
CA HIS A 523 -12.78 6.46 13.74
C HIS A 523 -13.81 5.78 14.68
N LYS A 524 -14.06 6.36 15.86
CA LYS A 524 -14.98 5.82 16.88
C LYS A 524 -16.39 5.57 16.37
N ASP A 525 -16.84 6.38 15.41
CA ASP A 525 -18.20 6.36 14.90
C ASP A 525 -18.38 5.41 13.70
N PHE A 526 -17.32 4.77 13.25
CA PHE A 526 -17.36 3.87 12.08
C PHE A 526 -16.96 2.44 12.41
N GLY A 527 -15.80 2.19 12.94
CA GLY A 527 -15.16 0.88 12.95
C GLY A 527 -15.62 -0.09 14.05
N SER A 528 -14.79 -1.10 14.29
CA SER A 528 -14.98 -2.11 15.31
C SER A 528 -14.79 -1.54 16.74
N GLY A 529 -15.28 -2.29 17.75
CA GLY A 529 -15.23 -1.87 19.15
C GLY A 529 -13.83 -1.63 19.69
N ASP A 530 -12.81 -2.26 19.11
CA ASP A 530 -11.39 -2.09 19.47
C ASP A 530 -10.65 -1.05 18.60
N ARG A 531 -11.34 -0.33 17.76
CA ARG A 531 -10.81 0.71 16.86
C ARG A 531 -9.88 0.22 15.77
N ILE A 532 -10.04 -1.03 15.35
CA ILE A 532 -9.33 -1.60 14.19
C ILE A 532 -10.33 -2.07 13.15
N CYS A 533 -10.20 -1.62 11.92
CA CYS A 533 -10.81 -2.23 10.75
C CYS A 533 -9.98 -3.42 10.29
N TYR A 534 -10.52 -4.62 10.51
CA TYR A 534 -9.87 -5.89 10.09
C TYR A 534 -10.18 -6.22 8.62
N HIS A 535 -9.98 -5.25 7.75
CA HIS A 535 -10.33 -5.32 6.32
C HIS A 535 -9.16 -5.75 5.44
N GLY A 536 -7.93 -5.70 5.99
CA GLY A 536 -6.71 -5.94 5.25
C GLY A 536 -6.50 -7.40 4.85
N VAL A 537 -5.80 -7.60 3.74
CA VAL A 537 -5.21 -8.90 3.40
C VAL A 537 -3.94 -9.18 4.20
N MET A 538 -3.41 -8.16 4.87
CA MET A 538 -2.35 -8.20 5.86
C MET A 538 -2.82 -7.63 7.19
N ASP A 539 -2.12 -7.91 8.29
CA ASP A 539 -2.31 -7.22 9.58
C ASP A 539 -1.65 -5.83 9.58
N MET A 540 -1.78 -5.10 10.68
CA MET A 540 -1.23 -3.75 10.81
C MET A 540 0.31 -3.70 10.73
N PHE A 541 1.00 -4.80 11.02
CA PHE A 541 2.45 -4.95 10.85
C PHE A 541 2.83 -5.62 9.52
N ARG A 542 1.90 -5.62 8.54
CA ARG A 542 2.09 -6.20 7.20
C ARG A 542 2.39 -7.71 7.21
N ASN A 543 2.05 -8.46 8.28
CA ASN A 543 2.04 -9.92 8.19
C ASN A 543 0.88 -10.38 7.31
N PRO A 544 1.12 -11.31 6.35
CA PRO A 544 0.09 -11.75 5.44
C PRO A 544 -0.97 -12.62 6.13
N LYS A 545 -2.25 -12.35 5.86
CA LYS A 545 -3.37 -13.25 6.11
C LYS A 545 -3.53 -14.20 4.92
N LEU A 546 -4.42 -15.18 4.99
CA LEU A 546 -4.63 -16.15 3.89
C LEU A 546 -5.00 -15.47 2.56
N ALA A 547 -5.78 -14.39 2.60
CA ALA A 547 -6.19 -13.65 1.41
C ALA A 547 -5.01 -13.02 0.63
N ALA A 548 -3.90 -12.69 1.29
CA ALA A 548 -2.69 -12.22 0.63
C ALA A 548 -2.17 -13.23 -0.41
N SER A 549 -2.27 -14.52 -0.11
CA SER A 549 -1.81 -15.58 -1.01
C SER A 549 -2.65 -15.69 -2.29
N VAL A 550 -3.91 -15.24 -2.29
CA VAL A 550 -4.74 -15.21 -3.50
C VAL A 550 -4.14 -14.28 -4.54
N TYR A 551 -3.70 -13.09 -4.11
CA TYR A 551 -3.02 -12.13 -4.98
C TYR A 551 -1.63 -12.61 -5.39
N ALA A 552 -0.86 -13.09 -4.41
CA ALA A 552 0.51 -13.58 -4.64
C ALA A 552 0.57 -14.77 -5.61
N CYS A 553 -0.51 -15.56 -5.73
CA CYS A 553 -0.57 -16.66 -6.68
C CYS A 553 -0.61 -16.21 -8.15
N GLU A 554 -1.01 -14.97 -8.43
CA GLU A 554 -1.14 -14.48 -9.80
C GLU A 554 0.19 -14.03 -10.44
N GLN A 555 1.32 -14.13 -9.72
CA GLN A 555 2.68 -13.91 -10.22
C GLN A 555 3.45 -15.22 -10.35
N ASP A 556 4.55 -15.24 -11.11
CA ASP A 556 5.34 -16.45 -11.38
C ASP A 556 6.73 -16.50 -10.74
N GLU A 557 7.21 -15.39 -10.21
CA GLU A 557 8.60 -15.21 -9.78
C GLU A 557 8.86 -15.87 -8.43
N ILE A 558 7.99 -15.60 -7.44
CA ILE A 558 8.14 -16.10 -6.08
C ILE A 558 7.23 -17.32 -5.88
N PRO A 559 7.79 -18.49 -5.46
CA PRO A 559 6.98 -19.68 -5.19
C PRO A 559 5.97 -19.48 -4.07
N VAL A 560 4.70 -19.65 -4.36
CA VAL A 560 3.59 -19.59 -3.41
C VAL A 560 3.04 -20.99 -3.18
N LEU A 561 2.94 -21.39 -1.92
CA LEU A 561 2.18 -22.56 -1.48
C LEU A 561 1.64 -22.26 -0.08
N GLN A 562 0.33 -22.10 0.02
CA GLN A 562 -0.39 -21.91 1.27
C GLN A 562 -1.57 -22.88 1.32
N ILE A 563 -1.71 -23.56 2.47
CA ILE A 563 -2.89 -24.38 2.77
C ILE A 563 -3.74 -23.59 3.75
N THR A 564 -5.04 -23.44 3.46
CA THR A 564 -5.92 -22.60 4.27
C THR A 564 -6.31 -23.21 5.62
N SER A 565 -5.65 -24.31 6.00
CA SER A 565 -5.90 -25.07 7.24
C SER A 565 -4.63 -25.40 7.97
N SER A 566 -4.70 -25.50 9.30
CA SER A 566 -3.69 -26.16 10.14
C SER A 566 -3.66 -27.67 9.94
N MET A 567 -4.71 -28.26 9.36
CA MET A 567 -4.95 -29.71 9.27
C MET A 567 -5.13 -30.40 10.63
N ASP A 568 -5.29 -29.63 11.70
CA ASP A 568 -5.56 -30.18 13.04
C ASP A 568 -7.01 -30.68 13.18
N ILE A 569 -7.22 -31.60 14.09
CA ILE A 569 -8.57 -31.97 14.51
C ILE A 569 -9.08 -30.96 15.54
N GLY A 570 -10.39 -30.70 15.56
CA GLY A 570 -11.01 -29.80 16.55
C GLY A 570 -11.36 -28.41 16.03
N GLU A 571 -10.89 -28.01 14.87
CA GLU A 571 -11.31 -26.75 14.24
C GLU A 571 -12.77 -26.80 13.75
N HIS A 572 -13.25 -27.97 13.36
CA HIS A 572 -14.60 -28.19 12.89
C HIS A 572 -15.35 -29.24 13.73
N PRO A 573 -16.69 -29.12 13.87
CA PRO A 573 -17.48 -30.07 14.64
C PRO A 573 -17.32 -31.52 14.14
N GLY A 574 -17.21 -32.49 15.07
CA GLY A 574 -17.13 -33.89 14.75
C GLY A 574 -15.85 -34.32 14.03
N CYS A 575 -14.77 -33.56 14.18
CA CYS A 575 -13.50 -33.80 13.49
C CYS A 575 -13.62 -33.74 11.95
N ASN A 576 -14.62 -33.04 11.43
CA ASN A 576 -14.72 -32.70 10.01
C ASN A 576 -13.53 -31.84 9.59
N ARG A 577 -13.34 -31.70 8.30
CA ARG A 577 -12.24 -30.89 7.75
C ARG A 577 -12.69 -29.53 7.21
N GLY A 578 -13.97 -29.36 6.91
CA GLY A 578 -14.47 -28.16 6.25
C GLY A 578 -14.02 -28.04 4.79
N ASN A 579 -14.24 -26.90 4.18
CA ASN A 579 -13.75 -26.57 2.85
C ASN A 579 -12.35 -25.99 2.97
N LEU A 580 -11.35 -26.77 2.59
CA LEU A 580 -9.94 -26.41 2.64
C LEU A 580 -9.39 -26.21 1.24
N TYR A 581 -8.51 -25.23 1.09
CA TYR A 581 -7.99 -24.87 -0.22
C TYR A 581 -6.47 -24.88 -0.26
N ILE A 582 -5.95 -25.19 -1.43
CA ILE A 582 -4.56 -24.98 -1.83
C ILE A 582 -4.51 -23.69 -2.61
N LEU A 583 -3.65 -22.75 -2.17
CA LEU A 583 -3.31 -21.53 -2.88
C LEU A 583 -1.86 -21.67 -3.34
N SER A 584 -1.64 -21.75 -4.66
CA SER A 584 -0.29 -22.01 -5.20
C SER A 584 -0.17 -21.54 -6.65
N ASN A 585 0.99 -21.00 -7.03
CA ASN A 585 1.36 -20.66 -8.40
C ASN A 585 2.24 -21.74 -9.07
N ALA A 586 2.17 -22.96 -8.57
CA ALA A 586 2.86 -24.12 -9.14
C ALA A 586 2.03 -24.81 -10.24
N ASP A 587 2.68 -25.61 -11.08
CA ASP A 587 2.01 -26.43 -12.10
C ASP A 587 1.13 -27.54 -11.48
N SER A 588 1.53 -28.03 -10.31
CA SER A 588 0.75 -28.98 -9.51
C SER A 588 1.19 -28.99 -8.06
N VAL A 589 0.31 -29.51 -7.17
CA VAL A 589 0.61 -29.74 -5.76
C VAL A 589 0.27 -31.19 -5.41
N ARG A 590 1.25 -31.93 -4.89
CA ARG A 590 1.05 -33.29 -4.40
C ARG A 590 0.82 -33.30 -2.91
N MET A 591 -0.28 -33.92 -2.50
CA MET A 591 -0.65 -34.13 -1.11
C MET A 591 -0.26 -35.52 -0.65
N TYR A 592 0.36 -35.58 0.51
CA TYR A 592 0.73 -36.82 1.20
C TYR A 592 0.14 -36.86 2.61
N LYS A 593 -0.24 -38.02 3.10
CA LYS A 593 -0.64 -38.28 4.48
C LYS A 593 0.22 -39.41 5.03
N ASN A 594 1.00 -39.13 6.08
CA ASN A 594 1.99 -40.03 6.66
C ASN A 594 2.88 -40.64 5.56
N ASP A 595 3.47 -39.79 4.72
CA ASP A 595 4.31 -40.14 3.56
C ASP A 595 3.61 -40.93 2.46
N ARG A 596 2.34 -41.27 2.62
CA ARG A 596 1.56 -41.90 1.58
C ARG A 596 0.96 -40.88 0.66
N PHE A 597 1.20 -41.03 -0.65
CA PHE A 597 0.55 -40.19 -1.68
C PHE A 597 -0.96 -40.33 -1.62
N ILE A 598 -1.64 -39.17 -1.58
CA ILE A 598 -3.11 -39.09 -1.60
C ILE A 598 -3.59 -38.67 -2.99
N LYS A 599 -3.24 -37.43 -3.39
CA LYS A 599 -3.71 -36.87 -4.66
C LYS A 599 -2.76 -35.79 -5.18
N GLU A 600 -2.75 -35.60 -6.49
CA GLU A 600 -2.11 -34.47 -7.16
C GLU A 600 -3.19 -33.50 -7.61
N TYR A 601 -3.07 -32.26 -7.18
CA TYR A 601 -3.95 -31.15 -7.50
C TYR A 601 -3.31 -30.25 -8.56
N ARG A 602 -4.12 -29.79 -9.52
CA ARG A 602 -3.65 -28.96 -10.65
C ARG A 602 -4.56 -27.75 -10.84
N PRO A 603 -4.07 -26.63 -11.42
CA PRO A 603 -4.87 -25.42 -11.65
C PRO A 603 -6.19 -25.67 -12.37
N GLU A 604 -6.24 -26.61 -13.32
CA GLU A 604 -7.47 -26.95 -14.06
C GLU A 604 -8.59 -27.52 -13.17
N MET A 605 -8.25 -28.02 -11.97
CA MET A 605 -9.23 -28.49 -10.97
C MET A 605 -9.90 -27.35 -10.21
N SER A 606 -9.33 -26.14 -10.28
CA SER A 606 -9.94 -24.96 -9.66
C SER A 606 -11.27 -24.61 -10.31
N PRO A 607 -12.29 -24.21 -9.54
CA PRO A 607 -13.52 -23.66 -10.09
C PRO A 607 -13.34 -22.25 -10.70
N TYR A 608 -12.27 -21.55 -10.35
CA TYR A 608 -11.95 -20.18 -10.78
C TYR A 608 -11.26 -20.20 -12.13
N LYS A 609 -12.05 -20.11 -13.21
CA LYS A 609 -11.59 -20.38 -14.57
C LYS A 609 -10.88 -19.20 -15.25
N HIS A 610 -11.03 -18.01 -14.68
CA HIS A 610 -10.48 -16.77 -15.24
C HIS A 610 -9.25 -16.29 -14.47
N LEU A 611 -8.92 -16.96 -13.35
CA LEU A 611 -7.67 -16.76 -12.62
C LEU A 611 -6.60 -17.71 -13.13
N LYS A 612 -5.35 -17.23 -13.22
CA LYS A 612 -4.21 -18.04 -13.62
C LYS A 612 -3.96 -19.19 -12.64
N HIS A 613 -4.07 -18.90 -11.36
CA HIS A 613 -3.83 -19.84 -10.26
C HIS A 613 -4.93 -19.70 -9.19
N GLY A 614 -6.18 -19.96 -9.57
CA GLY A 614 -7.31 -19.92 -8.65
C GLY A 614 -7.20 -20.97 -7.53
N PRO A 615 -7.82 -20.73 -6.35
CA PRO A 615 -7.86 -21.65 -5.23
C PRO A 615 -8.34 -23.04 -5.65
N ILE A 616 -7.66 -24.10 -5.17
CA ILE A 616 -8.03 -25.49 -5.48
C ILE A 616 -8.57 -26.15 -4.21
N LEU A 617 -9.81 -26.62 -4.26
CA LEU A 617 -10.45 -27.32 -3.15
C LEU A 617 -9.78 -28.68 -2.89
N ILE A 618 -9.40 -28.96 -1.64
CA ILE A 618 -8.96 -30.27 -1.19
C ILE A 618 -10.21 -31.14 -1.03
N ASP A 619 -10.38 -32.09 -1.92
CA ASP A 619 -11.56 -32.94 -2.02
C ASP A 619 -11.31 -34.41 -1.65
N ASP A 620 -10.06 -34.80 -1.37
CA ASP A 620 -9.69 -36.16 -0.99
C ASP A 620 -8.69 -36.18 0.19
N PHE A 621 -9.04 -36.90 1.27
CA PHE A 621 -8.23 -37.10 2.47
C PHE A 621 -7.85 -38.56 2.67
N ILE A 622 -8.29 -39.47 1.77
CA ILE A 622 -8.24 -40.92 1.93
C ILE A 622 -7.32 -41.55 0.89
N GLY A 623 -7.40 -41.08 -0.37
CA GLY A 623 -6.71 -41.70 -1.50
C GLY A 623 -7.13 -43.15 -1.71
N ASP A 624 -6.15 -44.02 -1.87
CA ASP A 624 -6.38 -45.46 -2.08
C ASP A 624 -6.33 -46.29 -0.79
N ALA A 625 -6.44 -45.68 0.39
CA ALA A 625 -6.28 -46.30 1.69
C ALA A 625 -7.35 -47.41 1.95
N LEU A 626 -8.59 -47.25 1.51
CA LEU A 626 -9.67 -48.21 1.71
C LEU A 626 -9.42 -49.47 0.88
N GLU A 627 -8.90 -49.31 -0.33
CA GLU A 627 -8.57 -50.44 -1.18
C GLU A 627 -7.35 -51.21 -0.61
N LYS A 628 -6.30 -50.51 -0.25
CA LYS A 628 -5.03 -51.18 0.16
C LYS A 628 -5.03 -51.69 1.58
N ASN A 629 -5.63 -50.94 2.53
CA ASN A 629 -5.56 -51.28 3.95
C ASN A 629 -6.76 -52.13 4.40
N GLU A 630 -7.97 -51.83 3.88
CA GLU A 630 -9.22 -52.49 4.28
C GLU A 630 -9.60 -53.58 3.29
N ARG A 631 -8.86 -53.74 2.18
CA ARG A 631 -9.05 -54.74 1.14
C ARG A 631 -10.42 -54.68 0.47
N PHE A 632 -11.03 -53.49 0.41
CA PHE A 632 -12.27 -53.32 -0.36
C PHE A 632 -12.00 -53.47 -1.85
N ARG A 633 -13.01 -53.91 -2.60
CA ARG A 633 -12.92 -53.90 -4.08
C ARG A 633 -12.78 -52.42 -4.55
N PRO A 634 -11.99 -52.16 -5.60
CA PRO A 634 -11.67 -50.81 -6.04
C PRO A 634 -12.90 -49.89 -6.20
N LYS A 635 -13.99 -50.43 -6.80
CA LYS A 635 -15.25 -49.66 -6.97
C LYS A 635 -15.92 -49.30 -5.65
N HIS A 636 -15.95 -50.25 -4.68
CA HIS A 636 -16.55 -50.04 -3.36
C HIS A 636 -15.71 -49.05 -2.53
N ALA A 637 -14.39 -49.22 -2.57
CA ALA A 637 -13.43 -48.33 -1.93
C ALA A 637 -13.63 -46.90 -2.40
N LYS A 638 -13.71 -46.67 -3.71
CA LYS A 638 -13.90 -45.36 -4.31
C LYS A 638 -15.23 -44.74 -3.92
N GLU A 639 -16.37 -45.47 -4.08
CA GLU A 639 -17.70 -44.93 -3.75
C GLU A 639 -17.79 -44.53 -2.25
N MET A 640 -17.17 -45.31 -1.38
CA MET A 640 -17.15 -45.03 0.04
C MET A 640 -16.22 -43.85 0.38
N ALA A 641 -15.00 -43.79 -0.22
CA ALA A 641 -14.10 -42.68 -0.06
C ALA A 641 -14.73 -41.37 -0.55
N ASP A 642 -15.37 -41.36 -1.71
CA ASP A 642 -16.07 -40.19 -2.25
C ASP A 642 -17.19 -39.72 -1.29
N ALA A 643 -17.98 -40.64 -0.74
CA ALA A 643 -19.03 -40.32 0.23
C ALA A 643 -18.44 -39.76 1.53
N MET A 644 -17.40 -40.38 2.07
CA MET A 644 -16.72 -39.93 3.30
C MET A 644 -16.05 -38.56 3.11
N ASN A 645 -15.41 -38.32 1.97
CA ASN A 645 -14.80 -37.03 1.63
C ASN A 645 -15.86 -35.90 1.50
N ILE A 646 -17.05 -36.19 0.97
CA ILE A 646 -18.16 -35.23 0.93
C ILE A 646 -18.62 -34.88 2.35
N VAL A 647 -18.79 -35.88 3.22
CA VAL A 647 -19.15 -35.68 4.63
C VAL A 647 -18.09 -34.91 5.38
N ALA A 648 -16.79 -35.16 5.12
CA ALA A 648 -15.68 -34.48 5.74
C ALA A 648 -15.70 -32.97 5.54
N ARG A 649 -16.19 -32.51 4.41
CA ARG A 649 -16.28 -31.08 4.07
C ARG A 649 -17.56 -30.40 4.58
N GLY A 650 -18.55 -31.16 4.96
CA GLY A 650 -19.84 -30.70 5.46
C GLY A 650 -19.97 -30.86 6.97
N SER A 651 -21.17 -31.14 7.41
CA SER A 651 -21.52 -31.47 8.79
C SER A 651 -22.01 -32.89 8.91
N LEU A 652 -21.57 -33.64 9.92
CA LEU A 652 -22.09 -34.96 10.25
C LEU A 652 -23.59 -34.93 10.57
N ASN A 653 -24.09 -33.78 10.99
CA ASN A 653 -25.51 -33.59 11.32
C ASN A 653 -26.36 -33.30 10.09
N HIS A 654 -25.76 -33.01 8.93
CA HIS A 654 -26.46 -32.64 7.71
C HIS A 654 -25.88 -33.39 6.51
N ILE A 655 -26.08 -34.70 6.46
CA ILE A 655 -25.66 -35.52 5.31
C ILE A 655 -26.44 -35.05 4.06
N PRO A 656 -25.74 -34.60 3.00
CA PRO A 656 -26.40 -34.14 1.78
C PRO A 656 -27.32 -35.20 1.19
N LYS A 657 -28.53 -34.83 0.79
CA LYS A 657 -29.56 -35.76 0.22
C LYS A 657 -29.01 -36.56 -0.94
N ARG A 658 -28.09 -36.05 -1.71
CA ARG A 658 -27.38 -36.71 -2.82
C ARG A 658 -26.62 -37.97 -2.40
N LEU A 659 -26.27 -38.11 -1.12
CA LEU A 659 -25.57 -39.27 -0.58
C LEU A 659 -26.52 -40.41 -0.16
N TYR A 660 -27.87 -40.20 -0.04
CA TYR A 660 -28.81 -41.21 0.38
C TYR A 660 -28.82 -42.47 -0.55
N PRO A 661 -28.78 -42.32 -1.91
CA PRO A 661 -28.66 -43.48 -2.78
C PRO A 661 -27.33 -44.24 -2.55
N THR A 662 -26.22 -43.57 -2.31
CA THR A 662 -24.94 -44.19 -2.01
C THR A 662 -24.94 -44.90 -0.66
N ALA A 663 -25.51 -44.27 0.39
CA ALA A 663 -25.69 -44.88 1.70
C ALA A 663 -26.57 -46.16 1.64
N LEU A 664 -27.69 -46.11 0.91
CA LEU A 664 -28.57 -47.24 0.69
C LEU A 664 -27.84 -48.37 -0.07
N LYS A 665 -27.04 -48.01 -1.07
CA LYS A 665 -26.21 -48.96 -1.84
C LYS A 665 -25.14 -49.61 -0.96
N LEU A 666 -24.45 -48.86 -0.13
CA LEU A 666 -23.45 -49.36 0.81
C LEU A 666 -24.08 -50.36 1.77
N ALA A 667 -25.26 -50.04 2.33
CA ALA A 667 -25.96 -50.90 3.26
C ALA A 667 -26.51 -52.19 2.59
N LEU A 668 -27.23 -52.05 1.47
CA LEU A 668 -27.98 -53.16 0.88
C LEU A 668 -27.15 -54.04 -0.06
N LEU A 669 -26.24 -53.46 -0.81
CA LEU A 669 -25.45 -54.16 -1.80
C LEU A 669 -24.05 -54.55 -1.31
N TYR A 670 -23.47 -53.78 -0.45
CA TYR A 670 -22.11 -54.00 0.04
C TYR A 670 -22.08 -54.52 1.47
N HIS A 671 -23.27 -54.58 2.14
CA HIS A 671 -23.41 -55.07 3.51
C HIS A 671 -22.51 -54.31 4.52
N ILE A 672 -22.30 -53.02 4.29
CA ILE A 672 -21.49 -52.16 5.16
C ILE A 672 -22.50 -51.39 6.03
N ASP A 673 -22.46 -51.62 7.34
CA ASP A 673 -23.34 -50.92 8.27
C ASP A 673 -22.81 -49.52 8.63
N PHE A 674 -23.67 -48.70 9.28
CA PHE A 674 -23.34 -47.35 9.67
C PHE A 674 -22.17 -47.30 10.70
N ALA A 675 -22.07 -48.30 11.56
CA ALA A 675 -21.01 -48.37 12.58
C ALA A 675 -19.64 -48.58 11.93
N GLU A 676 -19.60 -49.42 10.88
CA GLU A 676 -18.38 -49.63 10.11
C GLU A 676 -17.94 -48.39 9.34
N VAL A 677 -18.90 -47.69 8.70
CA VAL A 677 -18.63 -46.41 8.01
C VAL A 677 -18.09 -45.38 9.03
N THR A 678 -18.71 -45.29 10.21
CA THR A 678 -18.26 -44.36 11.27
C THR A 678 -16.86 -44.70 11.73
N LYS A 679 -16.54 -45.99 11.93
CA LYS A 679 -15.20 -46.45 12.31
C LYS A 679 -14.16 -46.08 11.26
N LEU A 680 -14.48 -46.28 9.98
CA LEU A 680 -13.59 -45.91 8.88
C LEU A 680 -13.45 -44.40 8.73
N TYR A 681 -14.54 -43.66 8.92
CA TYR A 681 -14.49 -42.20 8.94
C TYR A 681 -13.56 -41.67 10.05
N THR A 682 -13.74 -42.16 11.29
CA THR A 682 -12.89 -41.81 12.42
C THR A 682 -11.42 -42.14 12.17
N LYS A 683 -11.15 -43.29 11.51
CA LYS A 683 -9.80 -43.73 11.19
C LYS A 683 -9.12 -42.93 10.09
N TYR A 684 -9.84 -42.58 9.02
CA TYR A 684 -9.23 -41.99 7.81
C TYR A 684 -9.48 -40.50 7.64
N ILE A 685 -10.48 -39.94 8.27
CA ILE A 685 -10.84 -38.50 8.20
C ILE A 685 -10.67 -37.83 9.56
N GLY A 686 -11.30 -38.38 10.61
CA GLY A 686 -11.30 -37.82 11.93
C GLY A 686 -9.97 -37.93 12.68
N ASP A 687 -9.10 -38.87 12.28
CA ASP A 687 -7.79 -39.13 12.89
C ASP A 687 -7.83 -39.36 14.42
N TRP A 688 -8.99 -39.77 14.93
CA TRP A 688 -9.23 -39.90 16.37
C TRP A 688 -8.70 -41.26 16.89
N GLY A 689 -7.87 -41.18 17.92
CA GLY A 689 -7.32 -42.39 18.59
C GLY A 689 -6.25 -43.10 17.82
N GLY A 690 -5.72 -42.50 16.77
CA GLY A 690 -4.59 -43.03 15.98
C GLY A 690 -3.23 -42.41 16.36
N THR A 691 -2.21 -42.72 15.60
CA THR A 691 -0.95 -42.01 15.59
C THR A 691 -1.16 -40.60 15.01
N ALA A 692 -0.34 -39.66 15.48
CA ALA A 692 -0.34 -38.29 14.93
C ALA A 692 -0.25 -38.30 13.39
N THR A 693 -1.10 -37.55 12.75
CA THR A 693 -1.15 -37.48 11.30
C THR A 693 -0.28 -36.34 10.79
N VAL A 694 0.56 -36.63 9.85
CA VAL A 694 1.39 -35.66 9.13
C VAL A 694 0.86 -35.49 7.72
N TYR A 695 0.51 -34.26 7.35
CA TYR A 695 0.19 -33.89 5.97
C TYR A 695 1.36 -33.12 5.36
N ARG A 696 1.80 -33.51 4.17
CA ARG A 696 2.80 -32.81 3.38
C ARG A 696 2.23 -32.46 2.01
N PHE A 697 2.50 -31.21 1.61
CA PHE A 697 2.11 -30.66 0.31
C PHE A 697 3.37 -30.20 -0.41
N ASP A 698 3.63 -30.76 -1.60
CA ASP A 698 4.79 -30.45 -2.42
C ASP A 698 4.33 -29.70 -3.69
N ALA A 699 4.67 -28.42 -3.80
CA ALA A 699 4.43 -27.61 -5.00
C ALA A 699 5.47 -27.93 -6.07
N ILE A 700 5.01 -28.25 -7.27
CA ILE A 700 5.85 -28.69 -8.38
C ILE A 700 5.73 -27.71 -9.54
N LYS A 701 6.88 -27.21 -10.00
CA LYS A 701 6.99 -26.36 -11.19
C LYS A 701 8.10 -26.90 -12.08
N ASN A 702 7.83 -27.06 -13.38
CA ASN A 702 8.77 -27.63 -14.33
C ASN A 702 9.33 -29.01 -13.87
N GLY A 703 8.46 -29.84 -13.27
CA GLY A 703 8.81 -31.19 -12.81
C GLY A 703 9.67 -31.25 -11.53
N LYS A 704 9.96 -30.11 -10.89
CA LYS A 704 10.75 -30.04 -9.65
C LYS A 704 9.89 -29.52 -8.50
N VAL A 705 10.14 -30.01 -7.29
CA VAL A 705 9.56 -29.45 -6.07
C VAL A 705 10.23 -28.11 -5.81
N ILE A 706 9.42 -27.05 -5.79
CA ILE A 706 9.88 -25.67 -5.56
C ILE A 706 9.58 -25.18 -4.14
N LYS A 707 8.58 -25.76 -3.47
CA LYS A 707 8.21 -25.44 -2.09
C LYS A 707 7.46 -26.62 -1.48
N SER A 708 7.67 -26.87 -0.19
CA SER A 708 6.93 -27.87 0.58
C SER A 708 6.35 -27.27 1.85
N VAL A 709 5.15 -27.68 2.22
CA VAL A 709 4.48 -27.32 3.48
C VAL A 709 4.11 -28.60 4.20
N THR A 710 4.56 -28.73 5.46
CA THR A 710 4.21 -29.85 6.32
C THR A 710 3.31 -29.37 7.46
N LYS A 711 2.22 -30.07 7.70
CA LYS A 711 1.26 -29.84 8.79
C LYS A 711 1.19 -31.07 9.66
N GLU A 712 1.50 -30.91 10.95
CA GLU A 712 1.43 -31.97 11.94
C GLU A 712 0.99 -31.38 13.30
N PRO A 713 0.51 -32.20 14.25
CA PRO A 713 0.26 -31.75 15.61
C PRO A 713 1.48 -31.09 16.21
N VAL A 714 1.31 -29.92 16.80
CA VAL A 714 2.41 -29.08 17.28
C VAL A 714 3.18 -29.75 18.40
N ASN A 715 4.47 -30.00 18.19
CA ASN A 715 5.38 -30.60 19.15
C ASN A 715 6.40 -29.62 19.78
N GLY A 716 6.40 -28.38 19.30
CA GLY A 716 7.26 -27.31 19.79
C GLY A 716 6.85 -25.99 19.20
N ILE A 717 7.09 -24.94 19.96
CA ILE A 717 6.80 -23.56 19.58
C ILE A 717 8.11 -22.77 19.59
N ARG A 718 8.31 -21.92 18.60
CA ARG A 718 9.42 -20.98 18.58
C ARG A 718 9.00 -19.63 18.04
N LEU A 719 9.65 -18.56 18.49
CA LEU A 719 9.58 -17.29 17.82
C LEU A 719 10.31 -17.38 16.48
N GLN A 720 9.78 -16.65 15.52
CA GLN A 720 10.45 -16.29 14.28
C GLN A 720 10.28 -14.78 14.11
N ALA A 721 11.36 -14.08 13.80
CA ALA A 721 11.32 -12.65 13.56
C ALA A 721 12.12 -12.33 12.30
N GLU A 722 11.61 -11.37 11.54
CA GLU A 722 12.18 -10.94 10.29
C GLU A 722 12.17 -9.42 10.24
N ALA A 723 13.35 -8.82 10.18
CA ALA A 723 13.49 -7.39 9.90
C ALA A 723 13.55 -7.21 8.37
N ASP A 724 12.86 -6.19 7.84
CA ASP A 724 12.94 -5.86 6.42
C ASP A 724 14.36 -5.42 6.03
N HIS A 725 15.04 -4.70 6.93
CA HIS A 725 16.47 -4.42 6.84
C HIS A 725 17.08 -4.29 8.23
N THR A 726 18.40 -4.45 8.32
CA THR A 726 19.16 -4.36 9.58
C THR A 726 20.27 -3.30 9.54
N ASN A 727 20.51 -2.68 8.40
CA ASN A 727 21.37 -1.53 8.23
C ASN A 727 20.51 -0.28 8.19
N LEU A 728 20.39 0.40 9.34
CA LEU A 728 19.68 1.67 9.43
C LEU A 728 20.59 2.80 8.94
N THR A 729 20.17 3.51 7.90
CA THR A 729 20.97 4.58 7.30
C THR A 729 20.20 5.90 7.33
N GLU A 730 20.68 6.85 8.11
CA GLU A 730 20.10 8.20 8.17
C GLU A 730 20.62 9.04 7.00
N HIS A 731 19.76 9.40 6.07
CA HIS A 731 20.06 10.31 4.96
C HIS A 731 19.59 11.73 5.26
N HIS A 732 18.29 11.90 5.39
CA HIS A 732 17.65 13.20 5.62
C HIS A 732 17.00 13.25 6.99
N SER A 733 16.63 12.09 7.52
CA SER A 733 15.98 11.90 8.79
C SER A 733 16.43 10.58 9.41
N TYR A 734 15.84 10.23 10.55
CA TYR A 734 16.01 8.90 11.13
C TYR A 734 15.52 7.82 10.19
N ASP A 735 16.09 6.63 10.33
CA ASP A 735 15.65 5.44 9.61
C ASP A 735 14.87 4.48 10.52
N VAL A 736 13.95 3.70 9.94
CA VAL A 736 13.10 2.76 10.66
C VAL A 736 13.03 1.44 9.92
N ALA A 737 13.26 0.34 10.63
CA ALA A 737 13.01 -1.01 10.15
C ALA A 737 11.75 -1.60 10.77
N LEU A 738 10.94 -2.28 9.96
CA LEU A 738 9.84 -3.12 10.42
C LEU A 738 10.40 -4.48 10.85
N VAL A 739 10.04 -4.93 12.04
CA VAL A 739 10.32 -6.30 12.50
C VAL A 739 9.00 -7.06 12.64
N ARG A 740 8.73 -7.98 11.74
CA ARG A 740 7.60 -8.91 11.82
C ARG A 740 7.93 -10.02 12.81
N ILE A 741 7.02 -10.32 13.72
CA ILE A 741 7.21 -11.31 14.78
C ILE A 741 6.13 -12.37 14.66
N ARG A 742 6.52 -13.65 14.67
CA ARG A 742 5.59 -14.77 14.53
C ARG A 742 5.93 -15.87 15.54
N ALA A 743 4.90 -16.52 16.07
CA ALA A 743 5.02 -17.78 16.77
C ALA A 743 4.76 -18.91 15.76
N VAL A 744 5.70 -19.81 15.62
CA VAL A 744 5.62 -20.86 14.59
C VAL A 744 5.91 -22.23 15.19
N ASP A 745 5.40 -23.29 14.52
CA ASP A 745 5.75 -24.69 14.79
C ASP A 745 7.15 -25.07 14.29
N ALA A 746 7.52 -26.34 14.41
CA ALA A 746 8.79 -26.86 13.95
C ALA A 746 9.00 -26.71 12.43
N HIS A 747 7.92 -26.66 11.65
CA HIS A 747 7.92 -26.52 10.19
C HIS A 747 7.80 -25.07 9.71
N GLY A 748 7.69 -24.09 10.61
CA GLY A 748 7.55 -22.68 10.26
C GLY A 748 6.11 -22.24 9.98
N ASN A 749 5.11 -23.06 10.28
CA ASN A 749 3.71 -22.62 10.16
C ASN A 749 3.35 -21.70 11.33
N VAL A 750 2.72 -20.59 11.03
CA VAL A 750 2.18 -19.67 12.04
C VAL A 750 1.13 -20.40 12.87
N LEU A 751 1.16 -20.17 14.18
CA LEU A 751 0.25 -20.77 15.16
C LEU A 751 -0.91 -19.80 15.46
N PRO A 752 -2.08 -19.94 14.83
CA PRO A 752 -3.14 -18.94 14.85
C PRO A 752 -3.79 -18.75 16.23
N PHE A 753 -3.58 -19.67 17.16
CA PHE A 753 -4.10 -19.59 18.54
C PHE A 753 -3.06 -19.13 19.56
N TYR A 754 -1.84 -18.82 19.12
CA TYR A 754 -0.80 -18.28 19.99
C TYR A 754 -1.05 -16.79 20.20
N GLN A 755 -1.32 -16.39 21.46
CA GLN A 755 -1.67 -15.01 21.85
C GLN A 755 -0.87 -14.54 23.07
N GLU A 756 0.28 -15.19 23.31
CA GLU A 756 1.11 -14.85 24.45
C GLU A 756 1.94 -13.57 24.20
N PRO A 757 2.34 -12.89 25.29
CA PRO A 757 3.15 -11.70 25.18
C PRO A 757 4.57 -11.99 24.74
N VAL A 758 5.13 -11.05 23.99
CA VAL A 758 6.54 -10.95 23.63
C VAL A 758 7.11 -9.68 24.23
N ARG A 759 8.12 -9.80 25.05
CA ARG A 759 8.89 -8.67 25.55
C ARG A 759 9.93 -8.26 24.52
N ILE A 760 10.07 -6.95 24.30
CA ILE A 760 10.95 -6.35 23.31
C ILE A 760 11.93 -5.44 24.04
N THR A 761 13.23 -5.61 23.82
CA THR A 761 14.26 -4.74 24.40
C THR A 761 15.22 -4.31 23.30
N ALA A 762 15.45 -3.02 23.19
CA ALA A 762 16.48 -2.45 22.31
C ALA A 762 17.69 -2.01 23.14
N GLU A 763 18.88 -2.36 22.69
CA GLU A 763 20.17 -2.00 23.29
C GLU A 763 21.06 -1.34 22.24
N GLY A 764 21.91 -0.40 22.66
CA GLY A 764 22.84 0.31 21.80
C GLY A 764 22.24 1.55 21.12
N ASP A 765 22.54 1.77 19.85
CA ASP A 765 22.20 3.00 19.12
C ASP A 765 20.85 2.92 18.36
N ILE A 766 19.93 2.14 18.89
CA ILE A 766 18.56 1.95 18.37
C ILE A 766 17.52 2.12 19.47
N ALA A 767 16.29 2.44 19.08
CA ALA A 767 15.11 2.43 19.94
C ALA A 767 13.94 1.71 19.26
N ILE A 768 12.96 1.26 20.05
CA ILE A 768 11.70 0.74 19.53
C ILE A 768 10.68 1.89 19.39
N ILE A 769 9.78 1.76 18.43
CA ILE A 769 8.55 2.55 18.36
C ILE A 769 7.42 1.67 18.87
N GLY A 770 6.69 2.17 19.88
CA GLY A 770 5.64 1.44 20.54
C GLY A 770 6.08 0.81 21.88
N PRO A 771 5.28 -0.08 22.46
CA PRO A 771 5.51 -0.63 23.79
C PRO A 771 6.63 -1.68 23.81
N ASP A 772 7.22 -1.86 24.98
CA ASP A 772 8.24 -2.90 25.25
C ASP A 772 7.64 -4.31 25.43
N THR A 773 6.34 -4.44 25.37
CA THR A 773 5.64 -5.71 25.48
C THR A 773 4.40 -5.68 24.59
N ILE A 774 4.30 -6.63 23.69
CA ILE A 774 3.16 -6.80 22.77
C ILE A 774 2.54 -8.18 22.95
N ALA A 775 1.24 -8.30 22.71
CA ALA A 775 0.58 -9.59 22.56
C ALA A 775 0.55 -9.98 21.08
N LEU A 776 0.98 -11.19 20.75
CA LEU A 776 0.77 -11.71 19.39
C LEU A 776 -0.72 -12.00 19.18
N GLN A 777 -1.25 -11.62 18.04
CA GLN A 777 -2.63 -11.85 17.64
C GLN A 777 -2.68 -12.85 16.50
N GLY A 778 -3.26 -14.02 16.75
CA GLY A 778 -3.21 -15.09 15.74
C GLY A 778 -1.78 -15.58 15.45
N GLY A 779 -0.92 -15.54 16.47
CA GLY A 779 0.50 -15.91 16.33
C GLY A 779 1.36 -14.88 15.58
N MET A 780 0.85 -13.70 15.31
CA MET A 780 1.52 -12.65 14.54
C MET A 780 1.51 -11.31 15.27
N GLY A 781 2.50 -10.48 14.99
CA GLY A 781 2.64 -9.12 15.47
C GLY A 781 3.88 -8.47 14.90
N GLY A 782 4.31 -7.38 15.49
CA GLY A 782 5.51 -6.68 15.02
C GLY A 782 5.91 -5.52 15.91
N THR A 783 7.03 -4.94 15.57
CA THR A 783 7.54 -3.70 16.15
C THR A 783 8.36 -2.94 15.12
N TYR A 784 8.72 -1.71 15.45
CA TYR A 784 9.60 -0.90 14.62
C TYR A 784 10.88 -0.58 15.37
N VAL A 785 11.99 -0.60 14.67
CA VAL A 785 13.32 -0.23 15.21
C VAL A 785 13.78 1.04 14.54
N LYS A 786 14.07 2.06 15.35
CA LYS A 786 14.42 3.41 14.92
C LYS A 786 15.87 3.72 15.26
N SER A 787 16.61 4.40 14.36
CA SER A 787 17.93 4.97 14.61
C SER A 787 17.88 6.22 15.49
N LEU A 788 18.99 6.54 16.17
CA LEU A 788 19.08 7.58 17.21
C LEU A 788 20.00 8.75 16.87
N GLY A 789 20.30 9.00 15.59
CA GLY A 789 21.12 10.13 15.16
C GLY A 789 22.62 9.97 15.41
N ARG A 790 23.09 8.74 15.60
CA ARG A 790 24.51 8.43 15.79
C ARG A 790 24.89 7.08 15.20
N SER A 791 26.04 7.02 14.54
CA SER A 791 26.56 5.77 14.00
C SER A 791 26.98 4.82 15.11
N GLY A 792 26.65 3.52 14.96
CA GLY A 792 26.98 2.52 15.96
C GLY A 792 26.29 1.18 15.71
N GLN A 793 26.14 0.42 16.75
CA GLN A 793 25.48 -0.89 16.71
C GLN A 793 24.34 -0.96 17.74
N GLY A 794 23.33 -1.72 17.39
CA GLY A 794 22.23 -2.04 18.29
C GLY A 794 21.84 -3.50 18.24
N THR A 795 21.12 -3.96 19.24
CA THR A 795 20.55 -5.31 19.28
C THR A 795 19.10 -5.23 19.74
N LEU A 796 18.20 -5.77 18.95
CA LEU A 796 16.83 -6.03 19.36
C LEU A 796 16.73 -7.43 19.96
N LEU A 797 16.26 -7.51 21.21
CA LEU A 797 16.02 -8.75 21.92
C LEU A 797 14.49 -8.97 22.03
N LEU A 798 14.01 -10.10 21.52
CA LEU A 798 12.62 -10.54 21.60
C LEU A 798 12.55 -11.77 22.51
N GLN A 799 11.70 -11.74 23.52
CA GLN A 799 11.58 -12.82 24.51
C GLN A 799 10.12 -13.22 24.72
N SER A 800 9.85 -14.52 24.59
CA SER A 800 8.58 -15.14 24.98
C SER A 800 8.86 -16.21 26.03
N GLN A 801 7.95 -16.34 26.99
CA GLN A 801 8.10 -17.35 28.03
C GLN A 801 8.04 -18.78 27.49
N THR A 802 7.26 -19.02 26.43
CA THR A 802 7.01 -20.37 25.87
C THR A 802 7.68 -20.60 24.53
N ALA A 803 7.88 -19.53 23.73
CA ALA A 803 8.41 -19.64 22.36
C ALA A 803 9.91 -19.27 22.25
N GLY A 804 10.57 -18.97 23.38
CA GLY A 804 12.01 -18.74 23.45
C GLY A 804 12.42 -17.29 23.14
N GLU A 805 13.65 -17.12 22.68
CA GLU A 805 14.33 -15.83 22.54
C GLU A 805 14.94 -15.68 21.14
N ILE A 806 14.92 -14.45 20.60
CA ILE A 806 15.60 -14.06 19.36
C ILE A 806 16.37 -12.78 19.58
N LYS A 807 17.58 -12.69 19.02
CA LYS A 807 18.39 -11.47 18.93
C LYS A 807 18.59 -11.08 17.48
N ILE A 808 18.32 -9.82 17.16
CA ILE A 808 18.54 -9.26 15.83
C ILE A 808 19.55 -8.11 15.96
N PRO A 809 20.73 -8.24 15.36
CA PRO A 809 21.72 -7.17 15.35
C PRO A 809 21.36 -6.11 14.31
N PHE A 810 21.62 -4.85 14.64
CA PHE A 810 21.46 -3.70 13.75
C PHE A 810 22.77 -2.93 13.66
N GLN A 811 23.03 -2.38 12.48
CA GLN A 811 24.09 -1.42 12.23
C GLN A 811 23.44 -0.08 11.90
N VAL A 812 23.90 0.99 12.56
CA VAL A 812 23.42 2.36 12.29
C VAL A 812 24.53 3.15 11.62
N THR A 813 24.21 3.86 10.55
CA THR A 813 25.09 4.79 9.82
C THR A 813 24.38 6.14 9.69
N VAL A 814 25.09 7.22 10.08
CA VAL A 814 24.59 8.61 10.00
C VAL A 814 25.56 9.41 9.14
#